data_41abdd661823bc8b8ec9419a333e97cc
#
_entry.id   41abdd661823bc8b8ec9419a333e97cc
#
_cell.length_a   1.000
_cell.length_b   1.000
_cell.length_c   1.000
_cell.angle_alpha   90.00
_cell.angle_beta   90.00
_cell.angle_gamma   90.00
#
_symmetry.space_group_name_H-M   'P 1'
#
loop_
_entity.id
_entity.type
_entity.pdbx_description
1 polymer ?
#
loop_
_entity_poly.entity_id
_entity_poly.type
_entity_poly.pdbx_seq_one_letter_code
_entity_poly.pdbx_strand_id
1 'polypeptide(L)'
;MTTDHLRFSPDILRRLGEELTPHADQGIVELVRNSYDADAHSCRVELIKADKPGGMLRVTDDGNGMTEKAIRSGWLVLGRSGKAARIPTKLGRLPVGDKGLGRLAALRMGRVATMYTRPAVKPGREYRLTLNWDLFDAAAVVENVPLEILSMPTQKRNGTTIEVSGLRVKLGRREVQRLARALLLLADPFDHSLGFRPELMATEFKDLERRVRESYFDDAEFRLVAQLDEHGCASAKVIDRSGTVRWKGRHEDLSEGPKKTSPSYKTSAATFELWAFNVTSQNFASGATVTELREWLDAIGGVHLYHRGLRVYPYGDPGHDWLEMNLARVRSPELRPSTNTSVGRLVVPDPRDELVQKTDRSGFIEDEAFTELKRFAQDALNWMAGERLREREKRRAKERAEAPRAVSAARASLDTTLEKLPPQARPAVHRAVQRLEAARQQEARTLSEDLQLYRTLGTVGTTAAVFAHESAKPVTQIEKMGKLAESRAKKLLGDQFAKIEKPLQYILRAAQALRSFAALPLRLLNREKRRTGRIEVHAVIRDVLELFQPFLEDAQIETRAELVDSTPRVRGSAAAIEAILANLLTNSVNALSSEGASPKREIAIRTELSGETRLLLRVLDSGSGIVGIRIEDIWLPGRTTRPDGTGLGLTIVRDTITDLGGKAHVFAQGELGGAEFIIELPLVGGE
;
A
#
# COMPACT_ATOMS: atom_id res chain seq x y z
N MET A 1 -24.56 12.73 -57.32
CA MET A 1 -23.98 12.26 -56.05
C MET A 1 -24.80 12.88 -54.96
N THR A 2 -25.54 12.12 -54.18
CA THR A 2 -26.21 12.58 -52.93
C THR A 2 -25.20 12.54 -51.83
N THR A 3 -24.83 13.71 -51.28
CA THR A 3 -24.02 13.80 -50.08
C THR A 3 -24.91 13.68 -48.86
N ASP A 4 -24.60 12.75 -47.94
CA ASP A 4 -25.27 12.62 -46.65
C ASP A 4 -24.26 12.74 -45.53
N HIS A 5 -24.69 13.04 -44.31
CA HIS A 5 -23.87 13.24 -43.15
C HIS A 5 -24.23 12.22 -42.05
N LEU A 6 -23.24 11.90 -41.18
CA LEU A 6 -23.52 11.16 -39.95
C LEU A 6 -24.48 11.95 -39.09
N ARG A 7 -25.56 11.30 -38.63
CA ARG A 7 -26.58 11.90 -37.74
C ARG A 7 -26.55 11.18 -36.41
N PHE A 8 -26.75 11.92 -35.33
CA PHE A 8 -26.71 11.38 -33.98
C PHE A 8 -28.10 11.35 -33.33
N SER A 9 -28.52 10.17 -32.89
CA SER A 9 -29.70 10.04 -32.04
C SER A 9 -29.46 10.72 -30.70
N PRO A 10 -30.46 11.40 -30.11
CA PRO A 10 -30.37 11.96 -28.75
C PRO A 10 -29.97 10.96 -27.67
N ASP A 11 -30.23 9.68 -27.86
CA ASP A 11 -29.81 8.60 -26.97
C ASP A 11 -28.27 8.55 -26.74
N ILE A 12 -27.49 8.99 -27.74
CA ILE A 12 -26.03 9.06 -27.57
C ILE A 12 -25.63 10.05 -26.47
N LEU A 13 -26.33 11.20 -26.40
CA LEU A 13 -26.09 12.21 -25.36
C LEU A 13 -26.49 11.70 -23.96
N ARG A 14 -27.56 10.87 -23.90
CA ARG A 14 -27.97 10.22 -22.66
C ARG A 14 -26.92 9.22 -22.21
N ARG A 15 -26.52 8.29 -23.06
CA ARG A 15 -25.50 7.29 -22.76
C ARG A 15 -24.16 7.92 -22.36
N LEU A 16 -23.69 8.90 -23.09
CA LEU A 16 -22.47 9.64 -22.75
C LEU A 16 -22.57 10.36 -21.40
N GLY A 17 -23.76 10.85 -21.02
CA GLY A 17 -23.96 11.48 -19.71
C GLY A 17 -24.03 10.46 -18.56
N GLU A 18 -24.64 9.31 -18.76
CA GLU A 18 -24.85 8.27 -17.74
C GLU A 18 -23.64 7.33 -17.60
N GLU A 19 -23.02 6.92 -18.72
CA GLU A 19 -21.89 5.97 -18.73
C GLU A 19 -20.56 6.60 -18.31
N LEU A 20 -20.33 7.90 -18.62
CA LEU A 20 -19.10 8.59 -18.26
C LEU A 20 -19.02 9.01 -16.80
N THR A 21 -20.15 9.07 -16.09
CA THR A 21 -20.14 9.46 -14.67
C THR A 21 -21.22 8.66 -13.93
N PRO A 22 -20.85 7.50 -13.38
CA PRO A 22 -21.79 6.63 -12.65
C PRO A 22 -22.41 7.26 -11.41
N HIS A 23 -21.84 8.36 -10.92
CA HIS A 23 -22.30 9.10 -9.74
C HIS A 23 -22.59 10.58 -10.06
N ALA A 24 -23.75 11.06 -9.63
CA ALA A 24 -24.20 12.43 -9.86
C ALA A 24 -23.22 13.51 -9.33
N ASP A 25 -22.60 13.26 -8.19
CA ASP A 25 -21.60 14.15 -7.58
C ASP A 25 -20.37 14.36 -8.48
N GLN A 26 -19.95 13.38 -9.24
CA GLN A 26 -18.82 13.51 -10.19
C GLN A 26 -19.15 14.50 -11.32
N GLY A 27 -20.38 14.50 -11.82
CA GLY A 27 -20.82 15.49 -12.81
C GLY A 27 -20.73 16.92 -12.27
N ILE A 28 -21.12 17.14 -11.01
CA ILE A 28 -21.02 18.46 -10.35
C ILE A 28 -19.54 18.89 -10.23
N VAL A 29 -18.68 17.97 -9.80
CA VAL A 29 -17.22 18.24 -9.71
C VAL A 29 -16.62 18.64 -11.06
N GLU A 30 -17.12 18.08 -12.19
CA GLU A 30 -16.67 18.49 -13.53
C GLU A 30 -17.04 19.93 -13.88
N LEU A 31 -18.19 20.43 -13.43
CA LEU A 31 -18.52 21.86 -13.61
C LEU A 31 -17.56 22.74 -12.80
N VAL A 32 -17.23 22.33 -11.58
CA VAL A 32 -16.28 23.04 -10.73
C VAL A 32 -14.85 23.02 -11.30
N ARG A 33 -14.44 21.92 -11.92
CA ARG A 33 -13.16 21.85 -12.68
C ARG A 33 -13.13 22.81 -13.87
N ASN A 34 -14.24 22.95 -14.58
CA ASN A 34 -14.35 23.91 -15.66
C ASN A 34 -14.19 25.36 -15.17
N SER A 35 -14.65 25.66 -13.94
CA SER A 35 -14.43 26.96 -13.32
C SER A 35 -12.96 27.20 -12.99
N TYR A 36 -12.23 26.18 -12.50
CA TYR A 36 -10.77 26.23 -12.32
C TYR A 36 -10.03 26.57 -13.63
N ASP A 37 -10.41 25.87 -14.72
CA ASP A 37 -9.85 26.09 -16.05
C ASP A 37 -10.22 27.47 -16.65
N ALA A 38 -11.28 28.12 -16.14
CA ALA A 38 -11.70 29.46 -16.51
C ALA A 38 -11.04 30.57 -15.66
N ASP A 39 -9.97 30.24 -14.91
CA ASP A 39 -9.28 31.16 -13.98
C ASP A 39 -10.17 31.71 -12.85
N ALA A 40 -11.20 30.98 -12.43
CA ALA A 40 -11.97 31.37 -11.28
C ALA A 40 -11.14 31.35 -9.99
N HIS A 41 -11.39 32.28 -9.06
CA HIS A 41 -10.87 32.23 -7.70
C HIS A 41 -11.84 31.52 -6.76
N SER A 42 -13.15 31.63 -7.05
CA SER A 42 -14.21 30.97 -6.29
C SER A 42 -15.20 30.26 -7.21
N CYS A 43 -15.71 29.15 -6.73
CA CYS A 43 -16.81 28.45 -7.37
C CYS A 43 -17.79 27.96 -6.31
N ARG A 44 -19.02 28.43 -6.39
CA ARG A 44 -20.09 28.11 -5.43
C ARG A 44 -21.09 27.14 -6.01
N VAL A 45 -21.36 26.05 -5.28
CA VAL A 45 -22.36 25.05 -5.60
C VAL A 45 -23.53 25.16 -4.61
N GLU A 46 -24.73 25.32 -5.12
CA GLU A 46 -25.97 25.42 -4.35
C GLU A 46 -26.92 24.28 -4.74
N LEU A 47 -27.38 23.53 -3.74
CA LEU A 47 -28.38 22.47 -3.87
C LEU A 47 -29.71 22.97 -3.30
N ILE A 48 -30.69 23.23 -4.16
CA ILE A 48 -31.96 23.81 -3.77
C ILE A 48 -33.02 22.72 -3.88
N LYS A 49 -33.56 22.28 -2.73
CA LYS A 49 -34.56 21.17 -2.64
C LYS A 49 -34.13 19.93 -3.41
N ALA A 50 -32.84 19.63 -3.43
CA ALA A 50 -32.25 18.53 -4.21
C ALA A 50 -32.51 17.14 -3.58
N ASP A 51 -32.98 17.09 -2.34
CA ASP A 51 -33.44 15.89 -1.62
C ASP A 51 -34.73 15.29 -2.20
N LYS A 52 -35.43 16.05 -3.06
CA LYS A 52 -36.70 15.67 -3.71
C LYS A 52 -36.60 15.80 -5.23
N PRO A 53 -37.43 15.04 -5.99
CA PRO A 53 -37.53 15.24 -7.44
C PRO A 53 -37.99 16.66 -7.76
N GLY A 54 -37.45 17.24 -8.81
CA GLY A 54 -37.80 18.61 -9.22
C GLY A 54 -36.95 19.71 -8.58
N GLY A 55 -35.97 19.37 -7.75
CA GLY A 55 -35.01 20.35 -7.20
C GLY A 55 -34.13 21.01 -8.23
N MET A 56 -33.20 21.85 -7.79
CA MET A 56 -32.28 22.61 -8.64
C MET A 56 -30.86 22.53 -8.13
N LEU A 57 -29.93 22.39 -9.07
CA LEU A 57 -28.47 22.59 -8.88
C LEU A 57 -28.08 23.92 -9.51
N ARG A 58 -27.33 24.75 -8.79
CA ARG A 58 -26.71 25.96 -9.33
C ARG A 58 -25.22 25.93 -9.03
N VAL A 59 -24.40 26.17 -10.08
CA VAL A 59 -22.93 26.32 -9.98
C VAL A 59 -22.58 27.69 -10.51
N THR A 60 -21.93 28.51 -9.68
CA THR A 60 -21.56 29.89 -10.03
C THR A 60 -20.07 30.11 -9.79
N ASP A 61 -19.36 30.62 -10.80
CA ASP A 61 -17.96 31.01 -10.72
C ASP A 61 -17.73 32.47 -11.06
N ASP A 62 -16.56 32.99 -10.66
CA ASP A 62 -16.05 34.33 -10.96
C ASP A 62 -14.96 34.33 -12.05
N GLY A 63 -14.90 33.28 -12.87
CA GLY A 63 -13.89 33.09 -13.92
C GLY A 63 -14.05 34.04 -15.12
N ASN A 64 -13.28 33.76 -16.18
CA ASN A 64 -13.22 34.60 -17.37
C ASN A 64 -14.52 34.66 -18.19
N GLY A 65 -15.48 33.76 -17.94
CA GLY A 65 -16.70 33.67 -18.75
C GLY A 65 -16.45 33.36 -20.22
N MET A 66 -17.51 33.36 -21.05
CA MET A 66 -17.44 32.99 -22.47
C MET A 66 -18.11 34.03 -23.35
N THR A 67 -17.47 34.35 -24.49
CA THR A 67 -18.08 35.13 -25.58
C THR A 67 -19.03 34.23 -26.38
N GLU A 68 -19.93 34.81 -27.18
CA GLU A 68 -20.80 34.06 -28.08
C GLU A 68 -20.02 33.13 -29.02
N LYS A 69 -18.89 33.59 -29.54
CA LYS A 69 -17.98 32.79 -30.38
C LYS A 69 -17.47 31.59 -29.63
N ALA A 70 -17.04 31.77 -28.38
CA ALA A 70 -16.53 30.69 -27.52
C ALA A 70 -17.65 29.65 -27.16
N ILE A 71 -18.89 30.10 -26.99
CA ILE A 71 -20.03 29.23 -26.78
C ILE A 71 -20.24 28.39 -28.04
N ARG A 72 -20.33 28.95 -29.22
CA ARG A 72 -20.59 28.26 -30.49
C ARG A 72 -19.47 27.31 -30.89
N SER A 73 -18.22 27.76 -30.86
CA SER A 73 -17.07 27.00 -31.35
C SER A 73 -16.41 26.07 -30.32
N GLY A 74 -16.75 26.22 -29.05
CA GLY A 74 -16.15 25.45 -27.96
C GLY A 74 -17.18 24.75 -27.06
N TRP A 75 -18.08 25.53 -26.41
CA TRP A 75 -18.97 24.96 -25.40
C TRP A 75 -20.06 24.06 -26.02
N LEU A 76 -20.58 24.38 -27.20
CA LEU A 76 -21.56 23.55 -27.90
C LEU A 76 -20.94 22.37 -28.68
N VAL A 77 -19.63 22.36 -28.89
CA VAL A 77 -18.93 21.26 -29.56
C VAL A 77 -18.58 20.18 -28.54
N LEU A 78 -19.18 19.01 -28.68
CA LEU A 78 -18.92 17.87 -27.83
C LEU A 78 -17.74 17.04 -28.34
N GLY A 79 -16.98 16.42 -27.44
CA GLY A 79 -15.86 15.57 -27.79
C GLY A 79 -14.59 16.31 -28.24
N ARG A 80 -14.62 17.65 -28.28
CA ARG A 80 -13.46 18.48 -28.58
C ARG A 80 -13.30 19.57 -27.50
N SER A 81 -12.11 19.67 -26.95
CA SER A 81 -11.75 20.76 -26.04
C SER A 81 -10.79 21.69 -26.76
N GLY A 82 -11.10 23.01 -26.77
CA GLY A 82 -10.16 24.05 -27.20
C GLY A 82 -8.92 24.15 -26.31
N LYS A 83 -8.93 23.45 -25.17
CA LYS A 83 -7.84 23.36 -24.16
C LYS A 83 -6.79 22.30 -24.53
N ALA A 84 -6.98 21.55 -25.61
CA ALA A 84 -6.04 20.53 -26.07
C ALA A 84 -4.64 21.09 -26.42
N ALA A 85 -4.52 22.38 -26.65
CA ALA A 85 -3.23 23.07 -26.86
C ALA A 85 -2.42 23.28 -25.57
N ARG A 86 -3.00 22.99 -24.38
CA ARG A 86 -2.33 23.01 -23.07
C ARG A 86 -1.54 24.28 -22.74
N ILE A 87 -1.99 25.38 -23.24
CA ILE A 87 -1.41 26.70 -22.94
C ILE A 87 -1.83 27.06 -21.52
N PRO A 88 -0.87 27.43 -20.64
CA PRO A 88 -1.21 27.90 -19.31
C PRO A 88 -2.19 29.07 -19.36
N THR A 89 -3.13 29.10 -18.44
CA THR A 89 -4.07 30.22 -18.30
C THR A 89 -3.35 31.48 -17.84
N LYS A 90 -4.05 32.60 -17.74
CA LYS A 90 -3.46 33.87 -17.24
C LYS A 90 -2.94 33.75 -15.80
N LEU A 91 -3.56 32.91 -14.99
CA LEU A 91 -3.10 32.62 -13.63
C LEU A 91 -2.00 31.51 -13.59
N GLY A 92 -1.49 31.08 -14.74
CA GLY A 92 -0.47 30.04 -14.82
C GLY A 92 -0.98 28.63 -14.60
N ARG A 93 -2.29 28.41 -14.56
CA ARG A 93 -2.88 27.09 -14.37
C ARG A 93 -2.81 26.28 -15.66
N LEU A 94 -2.41 25.02 -15.55
CA LEU A 94 -2.51 24.07 -16.66
C LEU A 94 -3.95 23.54 -16.72
N PRO A 95 -4.64 23.64 -17.88
CA PRO A 95 -6.00 23.15 -18.02
C PRO A 95 -6.09 21.64 -17.72
N VAL A 96 -7.12 21.25 -16.98
CA VAL A 96 -7.39 19.87 -16.58
C VAL A 96 -8.44 19.21 -17.48
N GLY A 97 -9.32 20.01 -18.09
CA GLY A 97 -10.41 19.54 -18.97
C GLY A 97 -9.96 19.42 -20.42
N ASP A 98 -9.74 18.20 -20.91
CA ASP A 98 -9.29 17.93 -22.28
C ASP A 98 -10.35 17.27 -23.19
N LYS A 99 -11.32 16.53 -22.62
CA LYS A 99 -12.24 15.66 -23.39
C LYS A 99 -13.55 16.32 -23.82
N GLY A 100 -13.96 17.42 -23.20
CA GLY A 100 -15.16 18.18 -23.59
C GLY A 100 -16.50 17.48 -23.37
N LEU A 101 -16.55 16.37 -22.64
CA LEU A 101 -17.75 15.55 -22.41
C LEU A 101 -18.28 15.64 -20.96
N GLY A 102 -17.43 15.90 -19.96
CA GLY A 102 -17.76 15.78 -18.54
C GLY A 102 -18.94 16.68 -18.11
N ARG A 103 -19.15 17.83 -18.76
CA ARG A 103 -20.28 18.71 -18.45
C ARG A 103 -21.66 18.09 -18.73
N LEU A 104 -21.76 17.16 -19.70
CA LEU A 104 -23.03 16.53 -20.06
C LEU A 104 -23.67 15.79 -18.88
N ALA A 105 -22.87 15.13 -18.07
CA ALA A 105 -23.36 14.39 -16.92
C ALA A 105 -24.12 15.30 -15.93
N ALA A 106 -23.56 16.46 -15.60
CA ALA A 106 -24.22 17.42 -14.72
C ALA A 106 -25.43 18.06 -15.38
N LEU A 107 -25.33 18.48 -16.64
CA LEU A 107 -26.41 19.14 -17.35
C LEU A 107 -27.64 18.24 -17.53
N ARG A 108 -27.45 16.95 -17.69
CA ARG A 108 -28.56 15.96 -17.80
C ARG A 108 -29.15 15.49 -16.47
N MET A 109 -28.61 15.92 -15.34
CA MET A 109 -29.20 15.62 -14.03
C MET A 109 -30.63 16.18 -13.88
N GLY A 110 -30.98 17.22 -14.65
CA GLY A 110 -32.31 17.83 -14.64
C GLY A 110 -32.98 17.85 -16.01
N ARG A 111 -34.19 18.43 -16.06
CA ARG A 111 -34.96 18.57 -17.30
C ARG A 111 -34.48 19.76 -18.15
N VAL A 112 -34.09 20.84 -17.48
CA VAL A 112 -33.65 22.07 -18.15
C VAL A 112 -32.30 22.51 -17.54
N ALA A 113 -31.32 22.77 -18.39
CA ALA A 113 -30.04 23.35 -18.01
C ALA A 113 -29.89 24.73 -18.66
N THR A 114 -29.68 25.78 -17.86
CA THR A 114 -29.50 27.16 -18.35
C THR A 114 -28.12 27.66 -17.93
N MET A 115 -27.36 28.14 -18.88
CA MET A 115 -26.08 28.78 -18.67
C MET A 115 -26.23 30.30 -18.86
N TYR A 116 -25.71 31.07 -17.90
CA TYR A 116 -25.49 32.49 -17.98
C TYR A 116 -24.00 32.77 -17.92
N THR A 117 -23.42 33.40 -18.91
CA THR A 117 -21.98 33.66 -18.93
C THR A 117 -21.67 35.10 -19.32
N ARG A 118 -20.71 35.69 -18.63
CA ARG A 118 -20.31 37.07 -18.72
C ARG A 118 -18.80 37.15 -18.98
N PRO A 119 -18.39 37.43 -20.23
CA PRO A 119 -16.98 37.41 -20.61
C PRO A 119 -16.21 38.59 -20.04
N ALA A 120 -15.06 38.32 -19.41
CA ALA A 120 -14.15 39.37 -18.92
C ALA A 120 -13.62 40.30 -20.06
N VAL A 121 -13.47 39.73 -21.26
CA VAL A 121 -13.01 40.48 -22.47
C VAL A 121 -14.08 41.39 -23.08
N LYS A 122 -15.34 41.26 -22.65
CA LYS A 122 -16.46 42.07 -23.14
C LYS A 122 -17.39 42.41 -21.98
N PRO A 123 -16.98 43.27 -21.05
CA PRO A 123 -17.80 43.61 -19.88
C PRO A 123 -19.11 44.27 -20.29
N GLY A 124 -20.12 44.15 -19.44
CA GLY A 124 -21.46 44.71 -19.68
C GLY A 124 -22.35 43.85 -20.59
N ARG A 125 -21.91 42.64 -20.98
CA ARG A 125 -22.71 41.69 -21.76
C ARG A 125 -22.84 40.35 -21.02
N GLU A 126 -24.07 39.84 -21.02
CA GLU A 126 -24.38 38.47 -20.55
C GLU A 126 -24.97 37.69 -21.71
N TYR A 127 -24.48 36.47 -21.88
CA TYR A 127 -25.05 35.51 -22.82
C TYR A 127 -25.79 34.40 -22.06
N ARG A 128 -27.01 34.10 -22.52
CA ARG A 128 -27.87 33.04 -21.95
C ARG A 128 -28.07 31.96 -23.01
N LEU A 129 -27.89 30.71 -22.62
CA LEU A 129 -28.17 29.53 -23.40
C LEU A 129 -28.99 28.53 -22.57
N THR A 130 -30.10 28.04 -23.09
CA THR A 130 -30.97 27.08 -22.41
C THR A 130 -31.03 25.78 -23.20
N LEU A 131 -30.78 24.68 -22.52
CA LEU A 131 -30.93 23.29 -23.00
C LEU A 131 -32.16 22.68 -22.35
N ASN A 132 -33.20 22.41 -23.14
CA ASN A 132 -34.37 21.68 -22.67
C ASN A 132 -34.25 20.22 -23.17
N TRP A 133 -33.95 19.30 -22.24
CA TRP A 133 -33.71 17.91 -22.57
C TRP A 133 -34.95 17.17 -23.05
N ASP A 134 -36.14 17.60 -22.64
CA ASP A 134 -37.40 17.01 -23.11
C ASP A 134 -37.56 17.25 -24.65
N LEU A 135 -37.05 18.35 -25.19
CA LEU A 135 -37.01 18.61 -26.64
C LEU A 135 -36.01 17.69 -27.36
N PHE A 136 -34.85 17.43 -26.75
CA PHE A 136 -33.89 16.49 -27.31
C PHE A 136 -34.43 15.07 -27.28
N ASP A 137 -35.05 14.65 -26.16
CA ASP A 137 -35.58 13.29 -26.00
C ASP A 137 -36.75 13.01 -26.97
N ALA A 138 -37.44 14.07 -27.47
CA ALA A 138 -38.53 13.96 -28.47
C ALA A 138 -38.03 14.08 -29.94
N ALA A 139 -36.79 14.52 -30.17
CA ALA A 139 -36.22 14.72 -31.50
C ALA A 139 -35.70 13.43 -32.11
N ALA A 140 -35.78 13.27 -33.45
CA ALA A 140 -35.21 12.14 -34.14
C ALA A 140 -33.67 12.20 -34.21
N VAL A 141 -33.12 13.40 -34.33
CA VAL A 141 -31.67 13.67 -34.38
C VAL A 141 -31.33 14.92 -33.57
N VAL A 142 -30.14 14.94 -32.98
CA VAL A 142 -29.65 16.04 -32.08
C VAL A 142 -29.64 17.37 -32.84
N GLU A 143 -29.26 17.36 -34.09
CA GLU A 143 -29.10 18.55 -34.93
C GLU A 143 -30.41 19.30 -35.19
N ASN A 144 -31.55 18.65 -35.04
CA ASN A 144 -32.88 19.23 -35.26
C ASN A 144 -33.38 20.07 -34.08
N VAL A 145 -32.71 20.03 -32.95
CA VAL A 145 -33.11 20.84 -31.77
C VAL A 145 -32.47 22.23 -31.82
N PRO A 146 -33.25 23.30 -32.09
CA PRO A 146 -32.70 24.64 -32.18
C PRO A 146 -32.25 25.13 -30.78
N LEU A 147 -31.06 25.76 -30.74
CA LEU A 147 -30.49 26.37 -29.57
C LEU A 147 -30.27 27.87 -29.83
N GLU A 148 -30.89 28.68 -28.98
CA GLU A 148 -30.75 30.13 -29.07
C GLU A 148 -29.78 30.66 -28.02
N ILE A 149 -28.84 31.52 -28.48
CA ILE A 149 -27.94 32.27 -27.60
C ILE A 149 -28.48 33.71 -27.50
N LEU A 150 -29.06 34.03 -26.37
CA LEU A 150 -29.60 35.37 -26.12
C LEU A 150 -28.48 36.28 -25.55
N SER A 151 -28.33 37.47 -26.08
CA SER A 151 -27.37 38.49 -25.59
C SER A 151 -28.13 39.60 -24.89
N MET A 152 -27.76 39.93 -23.66
CA MET A 152 -28.40 40.93 -22.80
C MET A 152 -27.36 41.82 -22.15
N PRO A 153 -27.69 43.13 -21.91
CA PRO A 153 -26.85 43.99 -21.10
C PRO A 153 -26.86 43.53 -19.63
N THR A 154 -25.73 43.69 -18.93
CA THR A 154 -25.64 43.32 -17.51
C THR A 154 -24.67 44.26 -16.78
N GLN A 155 -24.92 44.47 -15.48
CA GLN A 155 -23.98 45.13 -14.56
C GLN A 155 -23.22 44.12 -13.67
N LYS A 156 -23.52 42.80 -13.81
CA LYS A 156 -22.86 41.76 -13.05
C LYS A 156 -21.41 41.59 -13.51
N ARG A 157 -20.54 41.20 -12.58
CA ARG A 157 -19.13 40.87 -12.86
C ARG A 157 -19.02 39.67 -13.81
N ASN A 158 -17.82 39.49 -14.39
CA ASN A 158 -17.49 38.32 -15.19
C ASN A 158 -17.69 36.99 -14.40
N GLY A 159 -17.85 35.89 -15.12
CA GLY A 159 -18.06 34.58 -14.57
C GLY A 159 -19.15 33.80 -15.29
N THR A 160 -19.36 32.58 -14.86
CA THR A 160 -20.41 31.71 -15.42
C THR A 160 -21.32 31.20 -14.31
N THR A 161 -22.61 31.10 -14.59
CA THR A 161 -23.60 30.47 -13.74
C THR A 161 -24.32 29.38 -14.54
N ILE A 162 -24.32 28.16 -14.06
CA ILE A 162 -25.04 27.03 -14.64
C ILE A 162 -26.16 26.63 -13.67
N GLU A 163 -27.41 26.65 -14.13
CA GLU A 163 -28.56 26.21 -13.39
C GLU A 163 -29.16 24.97 -14.04
N VAL A 164 -29.33 23.91 -13.27
CA VAL A 164 -29.96 22.67 -13.71
C VAL A 164 -31.22 22.46 -12.87
N SER A 165 -32.38 22.69 -13.48
CA SER A 165 -33.69 22.63 -12.83
C SER A 165 -34.46 21.36 -13.20
N GLY A 166 -35.41 21.00 -12.35
CA GLY A 166 -36.19 19.77 -12.51
C GLY A 166 -35.33 18.54 -12.37
N LEU A 167 -34.50 18.46 -11.31
CA LEU A 167 -33.61 17.33 -11.08
C LEU A 167 -34.35 16.01 -11.13
N ARG A 168 -33.84 15.08 -11.97
CA ARG A 168 -34.35 13.72 -12.15
C ARG A 168 -33.82 12.77 -11.06
N VAL A 169 -32.67 13.11 -10.45
CA VAL A 169 -32.03 12.35 -9.37
C VAL A 169 -32.17 13.06 -8.03
N LYS A 170 -32.27 12.29 -6.97
CA LYS A 170 -32.26 12.81 -5.60
C LYS A 170 -30.83 12.83 -5.09
N LEU A 171 -30.44 13.93 -4.47
CA LEU A 171 -29.17 14.04 -3.75
C LEU A 171 -29.46 13.97 -2.26
N GLY A 172 -29.39 12.77 -1.69
CA GLY A 172 -29.59 12.54 -0.27
C GLY A 172 -28.35 12.92 0.56
N ARG A 173 -28.44 12.76 1.87
CA ARG A 173 -27.37 13.15 2.80
C ARG A 173 -26.01 12.51 2.47
N ARG A 174 -26.00 11.24 2.04
CA ARG A 174 -24.76 10.53 1.67
C ARG A 174 -24.11 11.12 0.43
N GLU A 175 -24.90 11.47 -0.58
CA GLU A 175 -24.42 12.11 -1.81
C GLU A 175 -23.89 13.51 -1.51
N VAL A 176 -24.56 14.28 -0.64
CA VAL A 176 -24.10 15.61 -0.22
C VAL A 176 -22.81 15.53 0.58
N GLN A 177 -22.67 14.56 1.49
CA GLN A 177 -21.41 14.34 2.23
C GLN A 177 -20.26 13.98 1.32
N ARG A 178 -20.50 13.10 0.34
CA ARG A 178 -19.49 12.70 -0.66
C ARG A 178 -19.09 13.87 -1.55
N LEU A 179 -20.05 14.66 -2.01
CA LEU A 179 -19.82 15.89 -2.76
C LEU A 179 -19.04 16.92 -1.94
N ALA A 180 -19.42 17.13 -0.67
CA ALA A 180 -18.73 18.04 0.24
C ALA A 180 -17.26 17.70 0.37
N ARG A 181 -16.94 16.40 0.60
CA ARG A 181 -15.56 15.91 0.65
C ARG A 181 -14.82 16.10 -0.69
N ALA A 182 -15.48 15.75 -1.80
CA ALA A 182 -14.89 15.88 -3.13
C ALA A 182 -14.54 17.33 -3.49
N LEU A 183 -15.39 18.28 -3.13
CA LEU A 183 -15.17 19.72 -3.36
C LEU A 183 -14.11 20.31 -2.43
N LEU A 184 -14.15 19.95 -1.14
CA LEU A 184 -13.19 20.45 -0.16
C LEU A 184 -11.76 20.02 -0.50
N LEU A 185 -11.59 18.77 -0.95
CA LEU A 185 -10.30 18.21 -1.32
C LEU A 185 -9.95 18.41 -2.80
N LEU A 186 -10.81 19.04 -3.60
CA LEU A 186 -10.59 19.20 -5.04
C LEU A 186 -9.34 20.03 -5.36
N ALA A 187 -9.17 21.16 -4.69
CA ALA A 187 -7.89 21.84 -4.58
C ALA A 187 -7.25 21.41 -3.26
N ASP A 188 -5.92 21.49 -3.15
CA ASP A 188 -5.25 21.16 -1.89
C ASP A 188 -5.71 22.15 -0.79
N PRO A 189 -6.44 21.70 0.23
CA PRO A 189 -6.98 22.60 1.25
C PRO A 189 -5.89 23.16 2.17
N PHE A 190 -4.67 22.63 2.11
CA PHE A 190 -3.51 23.04 2.92
C PHE A 190 -2.51 23.89 2.14
N ASP A 191 -2.70 24.01 0.82
CA ASP A 191 -1.90 24.86 -0.05
C ASP A 191 -2.78 25.90 -0.74
N HIS A 192 -2.65 27.16 -0.33
CA HIS A 192 -3.41 28.27 -0.87
C HIS A 192 -2.76 28.93 -2.09
N SER A 193 -1.64 28.41 -2.58
CA SER A 193 -0.89 29.00 -3.70
C SER A 193 -1.68 29.05 -5.00
N LEU A 194 -2.57 28.07 -5.22
CA LEU A 194 -3.42 27.98 -6.42
C LEU A 194 -4.56 29.02 -6.45
N GLY A 195 -4.90 29.63 -5.32
CA GLY A 195 -5.92 30.67 -5.21
C GLY A 195 -7.31 30.27 -5.70
N PHE A 196 -7.68 28.97 -5.66
CA PHE A 196 -8.99 28.46 -6.07
C PHE A 196 -9.73 27.85 -4.87
N ARG A 197 -10.98 28.27 -4.65
CA ARG A 197 -11.82 27.81 -3.53
C ARG A 197 -13.19 27.38 -4.02
N PRO A 198 -13.45 26.07 -4.12
CA PRO A 198 -14.78 25.55 -4.31
C PRO A 198 -15.53 25.52 -2.98
N GLU A 199 -16.81 25.93 -3.00
CA GLU A 199 -17.70 25.96 -1.84
C GLU A 199 -19.00 25.20 -2.14
N LEU A 200 -19.51 24.46 -1.17
CA LEU A 200 -20.84 23.87 -1.22
C LEU A 200 -21.73 24.52 -0.15
N MET A 201 -22.87 25.04 -0.55
CA MET A 201 -23.86 25.63 0.36
C MET A 201 -24.67 24.54 1.04
N ALA A 202 -24.03 23.81 1.96
CA ALA A 202 -24.62 22.74 2.75
C ALA A 202 -23.98 22.69 4.15
N THR A 203 -24.73 22.21 5.15
CA THR A 203 -24.25 22.07 6.54
C THR A 203 -23.09 21.07 6.60
N GLU A 204 -23.21 19.98 5.87
CA GLU A 204 -22.21 18.91 5.79
C GLU A 204 -20.86 19.42 5.29
N PHE A 205 -20.83 20.40 4.39
CA PHE A 205 -19.60 21.02 3.91
C PHE A 205 -18.95 21.89 4.99
N LYS A 206 -19.74 22.72 5.68
CA LYS A 206 -19.24 23.61 6.74
C LYS A 206 -18.67 22.81 7.92
N ASP A 207 -19.33 21.73 8.31
CA ASP A 207 -18.84 20.84 9.37
C ASP A 207 -17.52 20.17 8.98
N LEU A 208 -17.40 19.71 7.74
CA LEU A 208 -16.17 19.11 7.24
C LEU A 208 -15.06 20.15 7.09
N GLU A 209 -15.37 21.34 6.57
CA GLU A 209 -14.41 22.45 6.43
C GLU A 209 -13.85 22.87 7.80
N ARG A 210 -14.70 22.98 8.82
CA ARG A 210 -14.26 23.26 10.19
C ARG A 210 -13.27 22.23 10.69
N ARG A 211 -13.58 20.93 10.56
CA ARG A 211 -12.69 19.81 10.96
C ARG A 211 -11.35 19.87 10.23
N VAL A 212 -11.34 20.15 8.94
CA VAL A 212 -10.11 20.26 8.15
C VAL A 212 -9.26 21.45 8.56
N ARG A 213 -9.89 22.60 8.91
CA ARG A 213 -9.18 23.79 9.40
C ARG A 213 -8.53 23.59 10.77
N GLU A 214 -9.04 22.70 11.61
CA GLU A 214 -8.45 22.36 12.92
C GLU A 214 -7.03 21.79 12.80
N SER A 215 -6.67 21.28 11.64
CA SER A 215 -5.34 20.86 11.18
C SER A 215 -4.38 20.35 12.25
N TYR A 216 -4.37 19.03 12.45
CA TYR A 216 -3.52 18.35 13.44
C TYR A 216 -2.13 17.95 12.90
N PHE A 217 -1.61 18.64 11.88
CA PHE A 217 -0.31 18.28 11.29
C PHE A 217 0.87 18.36 12.25
N ASP A 218 0.80 19.27 13.24
CA ASP A 218 1.83 19.42 14.28
C ASP A 218 1.84 18.23 15.26
N ASP A 219 0.79 17.40 15.26
CA ASP A 219 0.71 16.18 16.04
C ASP A 219 1.28 14.95 15.34
N ALA A 220 1.70 15.09 14.08
CA ALA A 220 2.34 14.00 13.37
C ALA A 220 3.64 13.56 14.05
N GLU A 221 3.82 12.26 14.24
CA GLU A 221 5.06 11.70 14.77
C GLU A 221 6.22 11.92 13.79
N PHE A 222 5.94 11.76 12.49
CA PHE A 222 6.88 11.97 11.40
C PHE A 222 6.21 12.62 10.20
N ARG A 223 6.97 13.47 9.52
CA ARG A 223 6.65 14.00 8.19
C ARG A 223 7.70 13.51 7.20
N LEU A 224 7.29 12.69 6.23
CA LEU A 224 8.08 12.33 5.05
C LEU A 224 7.90 13.42 3.99
N VAL A 225 9.00 13.88 3.41
CA VAL A 225 9.01 14.74 2.22
C VAL A 225 9.94 14.11 1.21
N ALA A 226 9.41 13.64 0.10
CA ALA A 226 10.18 13.09 -1.01
C ALA A 226 9.95 13.92 -2.27
N GLN A 227 11.00 14.12 -3.04
CA GLN A 227 11.00 14.91 -4.28
C GLN A 227 11.58 14.09 -5.40
N LEU A 228 10.94 14.12 -6.53
CA LEU A 228 11.37 13.56 -7.80
C LEU A 228 11.63 14.72 -8.76
N ASP A 229 12.84 14.80 -9.31
CA ASP A 229 13.20 15.83 -10.24
C ASP A 229 12.84 15.49 -11.70
N GLU A 230 13.11 16.42 -12.63
CA GLU A 230 12.82 16.25 -14.07
C GLU A 230 13.70 15.19 -14.76
N HIS A 231 14.78 14.75 -14.09
CA HIS A 231 15.69 13.71 -14.58
C HIS A 231 15.33 12.31 -14.03
N GLY A 232 14.26 12.22 -13.24
CA GLY A 232 13.85 10.98 -12.61
C GLY A 232 14.70 10.60 -11.40
N CYS A 233 15.44 11.56 -10.80
CA CYS A 233 16.21 11.34 -9.59
C CYS A 233 15.39 11.72 -8.35
N ALA A 234 15.30 10.80 -7.39
CA ALA A 234 14.56 11.01 -6.16
C ALA A 234 15.45 11.44 -5.00
N SER A 235 14.88 12.20 -4.08
CA SER A 235 15.45 12.47 -2.77
C SER A 235 14.36 12.46 -1.72
N ALA A 236 14.69 12.11 -0.47
CA ALA A 236 13.72 12.13 0.61
C ALA A 236 14.33 12.61 1.92
N LYS A 237 13.49 13.15 2.79
CA LYS A 237 13.83 13.47 4.17
C LYS A 237 12.66 13.14 5.08
N VAL A 238 12.96 12.73 6.30
CA VAL A 238 11.98 12.54 7.36
C VAL A 238 12.25 13.56 8.46
N ILE A 239 11.21 14.26 8.83
CA ILE A 239 11.22 15.31 9.85
C ILE A 239 10.40 14.79 11.04
N ASP A 240 10.92 14.92 12.25
CA ASP A 240 10.19 14.57 13.45
C ASP A 240 9.28 15.70 13.93
N ARG A 241 8.52 15.41 15.00
CA ARG A 241 7.60 16.37 15.63
C ARG A 241 8.27 17.67 16.12
N SER A 242 9.58 17.65 16.39
CA SER A 242 10.32 18.85 16.78
C SER A 242 10.74 19.73 15.58
N GLY A 243 10.44 19.31 14.37
CA GLY A 243 10.90 19.95 13.14
C GLY A 243 12.33 19.56 12.73
N THR A 244 12.98 18.64 13.48
CA THR A 244 14.34 18.20 13.20
C THR A 244 14.35 17.16 12.10
N VAL A 245 15.26 17.31 11.12
CA VAL A 245 15.46 16.30 10.07
C VAL A 245 16.19 15.11 10.68
N ARG A 246 15.49 13.99 10.81
CA ARG A 246 16.01 12.72 11.35
C ARG A 246 16.84 11.96 10.34
N TRP A 247 16.31 11.81 9.12
CA TRP A 247 16.97 11.04 8.06
C TRP A 247 16.89 11.80 6.75
N LYS A 248 17.91 11.59 5.91
CA LYS A 248 17.97 12.08 4.53
C LYS A 248 18.39 10.92 3.64
N GLY A 249 17.67 10.71 2.54
CA GLY A 249 17.97 9.71 1.53
C GLY A 249 18.18 10.36 0.17
N ARG A 250 19.13 9.84 -0.58
CA ARG A 250 19.39 10.15 -1.99
C ARG A 250 18.71 9.10 -2.86
N HIS A 251 18.73 9.29 -4.15
CA HIS A 251 18.12 8.38 -5.11
C HIS A 251 18.55 6.90 -4.89
N GLU A 252 19.83 6.67 -4.66
CA GLU A 252 20.40 5.34 -4.39
C GLU A 252 19.92 4.69 -3.09
N ASP A 253 19.43 5.50 -2.15
CA ASP A 253 18.90 5.01 -0.87
C ASP A 253 17.42 4.63 -0.96
N LEU A 254 16.70 5.23 -1.90
CA LEU A 254 15.26 5.00 -2.12
C LEU A 254 15.03 3.84 -3.09
N SER A 255 15.76 3.81 -4.22
CA SER A 255 15.60 2.77 -5.23
C SER A 255 16.19 1.45 -4.73
N GLU A 256 15.38 0.41 -4.63
CA GLU A 256 15.83 -0.95 -4.33
C GLU A 256 16.55 -1.52 -5.56
N GLY A 257 17.88 -1.49 -5.56
CA GLY A 257 18.71 -2.03 -6.63
C GLY A 257 20.20 -2.01 -6.25
N PRO A 258 21.08 -2.68 -7.03
CA PRO A 258 22.51 -2.58 -6.80
C PRO A 258 22.93 -1.10 -6.95
N LYS A 259 23.63 -0.56 -5.97
CA LYS A 259 24.02 0.88 -5.86
C LYS A 259 24.65 1.51 -7.12
N LYS A 260 25.13 0.70 -8.07
CA LYS A 260 25.77 1.17 -9.31
C LYS A 260 24.81 1.37 -10.50
N THR A 261 23.56 0.95 -10.41
CA THR A 261 22.61 0.94 -11.53
C THR A 261 21.18 1.27 -11.13
N SER A 262 20.99 2.14 -10.12
CA SER A 262 19.63 2.60 -9.75
C SER A 262 19.00 3.31 -10.94
N PRO A 263 18.00 2.71 -11.63
CA PRO A 263 17.40 3.34 -12.79
C PRO A 263 16.57 4.54 -12.35
N SER A 264 16.66 5.65 -13.08
CA SER A 264 15.82 6.82 -12.88
C SER A 264 14.34 6.45 -13.07
N TYR A 265 13.45 7.14 -12.36
CA TYR A 265 12.02 6.98 -12.54
C TYR A 265 11.58 7.63 -13.86
N LYS A 266 10.85 6.89 -14.68
CA LYS A 266 10.36 7.35 -15.98
C LYS A 266 8.97 7.96 -15.85
N THR A 267 8.89 9.10 -15.18
CA THR A 267 7.64 9.83 -14.94
C THR A 267 7.93 11.29 -14.69
N SER A 268 6.91 12.14 -14.72
CA SER A 268 7.01 13.58 -14.45
C SER A 268 7.52 13.85 -13.04
N ALA A 269 8.20 14.98 -12.87
CA ALA A 269 8.62 15.49 -11.57
C ALA A 269 7.44 15.56 -10.60
N ALA A 270 7.69 15.18 -9.34
CA ALA A 270 6.64 15.07 -8.32
C ALA A 270 7.15 15.39 -6.92
N THR A 271 6.25 15.85 -6.07
CA THR A 271 6.51 16.02 -4.63
C THR A 271 5.54 15.15 -3.85
N PHE A 272 6.09 14.28 -3.01
CA PHE A 272 5.31 13.43 -2.12
C PHE A 272 5.54 13.84 -0.66
N GLU A 273 4.47 14.16 0.04
CA GLU A 273 4.48 14.45 1.46
C GLU A 273 3.51 13.53 2.19
N LEU A 274 3.93 13.04 3.35
CA LEU A 274 3.09 12.20 4.21
C LEU A 274 3.33 12.56 5.67
N TRP A 275 2.26 12.82 6.39
CA TRP A 275 2.22 12.97 7.85
C TRP A 275 1.71 11.67 8.45
N ALA A 276 2.53 11.05 9.28
CA ALA A 276 2.22 9.80 9.98
C ALA A 276 1.96 10.07 11.46
N PHE A 277 0.82 9.58 11.96
CA PHE A 277 0.35 9.82 13.32
C PHE A 277 0.45 8.56 14.18
N ASN A 278 0.85 8.74 15.43
CA ASN A 278 0.76 7.70 16.45
C ASN A 278 -0.54 7.87 17.24
N VAL A 279 -1.58 7.16 16.82
CA VAL A 279 -2.94 7.26 17.38
C VAL A 279 -3.06 6.63 18.78
N THR A 280 -2.01 5.99 19.28
CA THR A 280 -1.94 5.43 20.65
C THR A 280 -1.34 6.42 21.66
N SER A 281 -0.76 7.53 21.21
CA SER A 281 -0.22 8.57 22.08
C SER A 281 -1.34 9.28 22.82
N GLN A 282 -1.12 9.56 24.10
CA GLN A 282 -2.07 10.32 24.92
C GLN A 282 -1.76 11.83 24.98
N ASN A 283 -0.59 12.26 24.45
CA ASN A 283 -0.13 13.64 24.51
C ASN A 283 0.09 14.19 23.10
N PHE A 284 -0.91 14.90 22.59
CA PHE A 284 -0.81 15.67 21.36
C PHE A 284 -0.42 17.14 21.65
N ALA A 285 0.38 17.77 20.78
CA ALA A 285 0.82 19.15 20.94
C ALA A 285 -0.35 20.14 20.85
N SER A 286 -1.33 19.80 20.01
CA SER A 286 -2.57 20.58 19.84
C SER A 286 -3.52 20.50 21.04
N GLY A 287 -3.28 19.58 21.99
CA GLY A 287 -4.24 19.26 23.05
C GLY A 287 -5.45 18.42 22.58
N ALA A 288 -5.43 17.94 21.35
CA ALA A 288 -6.48 17.09 20.78
C ALA A 288 -6.60 15.75 21.52
N THR A 289 -7.78 15.19 21.52
CA THR A 289 -8.05 13.83 21.98
C THR A 289 -7.78 12.81 20.87
N VAL A 290 -7.54 11.56 21.26
CA VAL A 290 -7.43 10.44 20.29
C VAL A 290 -8.68 10.33 19.40
N THR A 291 -9.84 10.63 19.95
CA THR A 291 -11.14 10.57 19.22
C THR A 291 -11.21 11.64 18.15
N GLU A 292 -10.88 12.89 18.48
CA GLU A 292 -10.85 14.00 17.52
C GLU A 292 -9.85 13.77 16.38
N LEU A 293 -8.64 13.30 16.71
CA LEU A 293 -7.66 12.95 15.69
C LEU A 293 -8.15 11.81 14.77
N ARG A 294 -8.81 10.78 15.32
CA ARG A 294 -9.39 9.71 14.51
C ARG A 294 -10.49 10.21 13.59
N GLU A 295 -11.43 11.01 14.09
CA GLU A 295 -12.48 11.61 13.26
C GLU A 295 -11.91 12.49 12.13
N TRP A 296 -10.83 13.22 12.39
CA TRP A 296 -10.12 14.00 11.41
C TRP A 296 -9.44 13.10 10.35
N LEU A 297 -8.73 12.05 10.78
CA LEU A 297 -8.13 11.06 9.89
C LEU A 297 -9.17 10.31 9.05
N ASP A 298 -10.34 10.00 9.61
CA ASP A 298 -11.45 9.40 8.86
C ASP A 298 -12.00 10.35 7.79
N ALA A 299 -11.96 11.66 8.08
CA ALA A 299 -12.44 12.67 7.14
C ALA A 299 -11.47 12.89 5.97
N ILE A 300 -10.15 12.92 6.18
CA ILE A 300 -9.15 13.32 5.18
C ILE A 300 -7.97 12.35 5.03
N GLY A 301 -7.95 11.25 5.80
CA GLY A 301 -6.86 10.28 5.75
C GLY A 301 -6.67 9.63 4.38
N GLY A 302 -5.50 9.03 4.19
CA GLY A 302 -5.06 8.45 2.93
C GLY A 302 -4.10 9.35 2.16
N VAL A 303 -3.64 8.88 1.00
CA VAL A 303 -2.74 9.62 0.12
C VAL A 303 -3.50 10.15 -1.09
N HIS A 304 -3.63 11.46 -1.15
CA HIS A 304 -4.31 12.17 -2.24
C HIS A 304 -3.34 12.47 -3.38
N LEU A 305 -3.77 12.26 -4.62
CA LEU A 305 -2.99 12.57 -5.81
C LEU A 305 -3.54 13.85 -6.45
N TYR A 306 -2.69 14.87 -6.54
CA TYR A 306 -2.98 16.16 -7.18
C TYR A 306 -2.24 16.25 -8.51
N HIS A 307 -2.99 16.34 -9.60
CA HIS A 307 -2.48 16.53 -10.94
C HIS A 307 -2.86 17.90 -11.45
N ARG A 308 -1.87 18.70 -11.82
CA ARG A 308 -2.07 20.08 -12.30
C ARG A 308 -2.89 20.97 -11.34
N GLY A 309 -2.68 20.76 -10.05
CA GLY A 309 -3.32 21.53 -8.99
C GLY A 309 -4.68 21.00 -8.53
N LEU A 310 -5.27 20.02 -9.21
CA LEU A 310 -6.54 19.43 -8.80
C LEU A 310 -6.40 17.94 -8.45
N ARG A 311 -7.16 17.54 -7.43
CA ARG A 311 -7.21 16.15 -7.00
C ARG A 311 -7.80 15.24 -8.07
N VAL A 312 -7.19 14.07 -8.23
CA VAL A 312 -7.66 13.00 -9.11
C VAL A 312 -8.39 11.94 -8.27
N TYR A 313 -9.66 11.72 -8.59
CA TYR A 313 -10.46 10.62 -8.04
C TYR A 313 -9.97 9.28 -8.61
N PRO A 314 -9.92 8.14 -7.84
CA PRO A 314 -10.35 7.98 -6.44
C PRO A 314 -9.18 8.04 -5.43
N TYR A 315 -7.99 8.49 -5.83
CA TYR A 315 -6.80 8.44 -4.97
C TYR A 315 -7.00 9.21 -3.66
N GLY A 316 -6.79 8.51 -2.53
CA GLY A 316 -7.01 9.02 -1.18
C GLY A 316 -8.46 8.99 -0.73
N ASP A 317 -9.38 8.32 -1.44
CA ASP A 317 -10.72 8.07 -0.92
C ASP A 317 -10.74 6.92 0.08
N PRO A 318 -11.69 6.90 1.03
CA PRO A 318 -11.83 5.81 1.96
C PRO A 318 -11.97 4.47 1.24
N GLY A 319 -11.14 3.50 1.65
CA GLY A 319 -11.12 2.17 1.03
C GLY A 319 -10.28 2.04 -0.23
N HIS A 320 -9.73 3.13 -0.76
CA HIS A 320 -8.85 3.10 -1.94
C HIS A 320 -7.37 3.25 -1.54
N ASP A 321 -6.74 2.12 -1.23
CA ASP A 321 -5.32 2.04 -0.83
C ASP A 321 -4.41 1.79 -2.04
N TRP A 322 -4.26 2.79 -2.90
CA TRP A 322 -3.53 2.67 -4.16
C TRP A 322 -2.01 2.52 -4.02
N LEU A 323 -1.45 2.86 -2.83
CA LEU A 323 -0.04 2.64 -2.49
C LEU A 323 0.19 1.37 -1.66
N GLU A 324 -0.85 0.57 -1.42
CA GLU A 324 -0.79 -0.69 -0.67
C GLU A 324 -0.27 -0.54 0.77
N MET A 325 -0.52 0.63 1.38
CA MET A 325 -0.04 0.99 2.71
C MET A 325 -0.63 0.09 3.79
N ASN A 326 -1.92 -0.26 3.69
CA ASN A 326 -2.60 -1.11 4.67
C ASN A 326 -2.05 -2.54 4.64
N LEU A 327 -1.80 -3.09 3.45
CA LEU A 327 -1.18 -4.40 3.30
C LEU A 327 0.25 -4.39 3.86
N ALA A 328 1.02 -3.35 3.55
CA ALA A 328 2.38 -3.18 4.06
C ALA A 328 2.39 -3.04 5.61
N ARG A 329 1.38 -2.37 6.19
CA ARG A 329 1.23 -2.24 7.65
C ARG A 329 0.89 -3.57 8.32
N VAL A 330 0.04 -4.41 7.74
CA VAL A 330 -0.24 -5.76 8.28
C VAL A 330 1.05 -6.55 8.47
N ARG A 331 2.01 -6.38 7.55
CA ARG A 331 3.34 -7.04 7.61
C ARG A 331 4.27 -6.42 8.67
N SER A 332 4.11 -5.12 8.99
CA SER A 332 4.97 -4.40 9.95
C SER A 332 4.18 -3.30 10.69
N PRO A 333 3.31 -3.65 11.64
CA PRO A 333 2.29 -2.75 12.22
C PRO A 333 2.86 -1.50 12.90
N GLU A 334 4.03 -1.60 13.52
CA GLU A 334 4.61 -0.50 14.32
C GLU A 334 5.48 0.47 13.49
N LEU A 335 5.90 0.05 12.29
CA LEU A 335 6.88 0.78 11.50
C LEU A 335 6.27 1.50 10.31
N ARG A 336 5.17 0.98 9.79
CA ARG A 336 4.52 1.47 8.58
C ARG A 336 3.22 2.21 8.89
N PRO A 337 3.01 3.40 8.33
CA PRO A 337 1.73 4.07 8.39
C PRO A 337 0.68 3.30 7.57
N SER A 338 -0.60 3.49 7.90
CA SER A 338 -1.74 3.05 7.10
C SER A 338 -2.52 4.24 6.59
N THR A 339 -3.45 4.03 5.69
CA THR A 339 -4.35 5.08 5.21
C THR A 339 -5.15 5.74 6.36
N ASN A 340 -5.45 4.98 7.43
CA ASN A 340 -6.20 5.47 8.60
C ASN A 340 -5.32 6.12 9.68
N THR A 341 -4.00 6.12 9.50
CA THR A 341 -3.06 6.73 10.47
C THR A 341 -2.15 7.74 9.80
N SER A 342 -2.47 8.16 8.59
CA SER A 342 -1.68 9.14 7.87
C SER A 342 -2.54 9.97 6.91
N VAL A 343 -2.06 11.16 6.63
CA VAL A 343 -2.53 12.03 5.56
C VAL A 343 -1.36 12.29 4.64
N GLY A 344 -1.54 12.10 3.35
CA GLY A 344 -0.49 12.33 2.37
C GLY A 344 -1.00 13.03 1.13
N ARG A 345 -0.08 13.68 0.44
CA ARG A 345 -0.32 14.30 -0.87
C ARG A 345 0.83 14.01 -1.81
N LEU A 346 0.50 13.58 -3.01
CA LEU A 346 1.42 13.47 -4.13
C LEU A 346 1.02 14.52 -5.17
N VAL A 347 1.87 15.50 -5.39
CA VAL A 347 1.62 16.64 -6.30
C VAL A 347 2.46 16.45 -7.55
N VAL A 348 1.79 16.41 -8.70
CA VAL A 348 2.41 16.22 -10.02
C VAL A 348 1.99 17.37 -10.96
N PRO A 349 2.87 18.31 -11.27
CA PRO A 349 2.59 19.40 -12.23
C PRO A 349 2.35 18.90 -13.65
N ASP A 350 3.08 17.87 -14.09
CA ASP A 350 2.97 17.19 -15.38
C ASP A 350 2.90 18.12 -16.60
N PRO A 351 3.90 18.96 -16.84
CA PRO A 351 3.89 19.89 -17.98
C PRO A 351 4.04 19.17 -19.33
N ARG A 352 4.62 17.95 -19.34
CA ARG A 352 4.83 17.13 -20.55
C ARG A 352 3.65 16.24 -20.89
N ASP A 353 2.64 16.17 -19.99
CA ASP A 353 1.46 15.33 -20.17
C ASP A 353 1.77 13.83 -20.29
N GLU A 354 2.63 13.37 -19.42
CA GLU A 354 3.06 11.97 -19.38
C GLU A 354 2.00 11.06 -18.74
N LEU A 355 1.13 11.64 -17.87
CA LEU A 355 0.09 10.91 -17.18
C LEU A 355 -1.26 11.00 -17.91
N VAL A 356 -1.75 9.87 -18.39
CA VAL A 356 -3.02 9.80 -19.14
C VAL A 356 -4.18 9.43 -18.22
N GLN A 357 -5.11 10.37 -18.01
CA GLN A 357 -6.29 10.13 -17.19
C GLN A 357 -7.35 9.30 -17.95
N LYS A 358 -7.99 8.33 -17.27
CA LYS A 358 -9.10 7.53 -17.82
C LYS A 358 -10.25 8.42 -18.30
N THR A 359 -11.05 7.92 -19.24
CA THR A 359 -12.15 8.68 -19.86
C THR A 359 -13.26 9.01 -18.86
N ASP A 360 -13.55 8.11 -17.95
CA ASP A 360 -14.51 8.26 -16.84
C ASP A 360 -13.92 9.03 -15.65
N ARG A 361 -12.67 9.49 -15.75
CA ARG A 361 -11.90 10.18 -14.71
C ARG A 361 -11.72 9.40 -13.40
N SER A 362 -11.90 8.08 -13.44
CA SER A 362 -11.65 7.20 -12.30
C SER A 362 -10.17 6.81 -12.19
N GLY A 363 -9.28 7.78 -12.17
CA GLY A 363 -7.83 7.60 -12.05
C GLY A 363 -7.09 7.72 -13.38
N PHE A 364 -5.83 7.29 -13.36
CA PHE A 364 -4.95 7.24 -14.53
C PHE A 364 -4.99 5.86 -15.19
N ILE A 365 -4.62 5.82 -16.46
CA ILE A 365 -4.29 4.55 -17.13
C ILE A 365 -3.02 4.02 -16.47
N GLU A 366 -2.98 2.73 -16.15
CA GLU A 366 -1.81 2.08 -15.56
C GLU A 366 -0.75 1.79 -16.63
N ASP A 367 -0.19 2.84 -17.19
CA ASP A 367 0.95 2.82 -18.10
C ASP A 367 2.29 2.88 -17.35
N GLU A 368 3.41 2.95 -18.11
CA GLU A 368 4.75 3.01 -17.54
C GLU A 368 4.92 4.25 -16.65
N ALA A 369 4.45 5.43 -17.08
CA ALA A 369 4.62 6.68 -16.34
C ALA A 369 3.88 6.66 -15.00
N PHE A 370 2.63 6.18 -14.97
CA PHE A 370 1.89 6.08 -13.71
C PHE A 370 2.43 4.99 -12.79
N THR A 371 2.87 3.85 -13.34
CA THR A 371 3.50 2.77 -12.59
C THR A 371 4.79 3.24 -11.91
N GLU A 372 5.62 4.01 -12.61
CA GLU A 372 6.85 4.60 -12.08
C GLU A 372 6.57 5.68 -11.01
N LEU A 373 5.52 6.47 -11.17
CA LEU A 373 5.06 7.42 -10.16
C LEU A 373 4.60 6.71 -8.87
N LYS A 374 3.82 5.62 -9.02
CA LYS A 374 3.41 4.77 -7.89
C LYS A 374 4.63 4.16 -7.20
N ARG A 375 5.59 3.63 -7.99
CA ARG A 375 6.84 3.08 -7.47
C ARG A 375 7.63 4.11 -6.67
N PHE A 376 7.82 5.32 -7.17
CA PHE A 376 8.49 6.40 -6.44
C PHE A 376 7.89 6.64 -5.05
N ALA A 377 6.55 6.74 -4.95
CA ALA A 377 5.89 6.96 -3.67
C ALA A 377 6.03 5.75 -2.73
N GLN A 378 5.93 4.53 -3.26
CA GLN A 378 6.13 3.29 -2.49
C GLN A 378 7.57 3.16 -1.99
N ASP A 379 8.56 3.47 -2.82
CA ASP A 379 9.98 3.42 -2.47
C ASP A 379 10.32 4.44 -1.36
N ALA A 380 9.74 5.65 -1.41
CA ALA A 380 9.88 6.64 -0.35
C ALA A 380 9.29 6.15 0.99
N LEU A 381 8.11 5.48 0.96
CA LEU A 381 7.50 4.87 2.15
C LEU A 381 8.34 3.71 2.69
N ASN A 382 8.87 2.87 1.81
CA ASN A 382 9.73 1.74 2.17
C ASN A 382 11.04 2.22 2.79
N TRP A 383 11.66 3.24 2.20
CA TRP A 383 12.86 3.86 2.74
C TRP A 383 12.63 4.41 4.15
N MET A 384 11.57 5.19 4.37
CA MET A 384 11.22 5.72 5.69
C MET A 384 11.02 4.60 6.71
N ALA A 385 10.29 3.54 6.36
CA ALA A 385 10.09 2.39 7.24
C ALA A 385 11.40 1.67 7.57
N GLY A 386 12.31 1.55 6.59
CA GLY A 386 13.64 0.98 6.77
C GLY A 386 14.51 1.78 7.73
N GLU A 387 14.50 3.13 7.65
CA GLU A 387 15.24 3.99 8.59
C GLU A 387 14.69 3.87 10.01
N ARG A 388 13.37 3.89 10.20
CA ARG A 388 12.71 3.67 11.51
C ARG A 388 13.12 2.34 12.12
N LEU A 389 13.16 1.30 11.31
CA LEU A 389 13.54 -0.04 11.75
C LEU A 389 15.01 -0.09 12.17
N ARG A 390 15.93 0.48 11.37
CA ARG A 390 17.36 0.56 11.69
C ARG A 390 17.63 1.31 13.00
N GLU A 391 16.96 2.44 13.22
CA GLU A 391 17.10 3.21 14.48
C GLU A 391 16.60 2.40 15.67
N ARG A 392 15.44 1.73 15.55
CA ARG A 392 14.88 0.88 16.60
C ARG A 392 15.82 -0.28 16.96
N GLU A 393 16.39 -0.95 15.95
CA GLU A 393 17.34 -2.04 16.17
C GLU A 393 18.63 -1.56 16.83
N LYS A 394 19.18 -0.41 16.42
CA LYS A 394 20.33 0.22 17.10
C LYS A 394 20.04 0.51 18.57
N ARG A 395 18.87 1.06 18.88
CA ARG A 395 18.45 1.33 20.26
C ARG A 395 18.35 0.04 21.07
N ARG A 396 17.68 -0.98 20.53
CA ARG A 396 17.57 -2.30 21.17
C ARG A 396 18.92 -2.98 21.37
N ALA A 397 19.81 -2.90 20.39
CA ALA A 397 21.15 -3.46 20.52
C ALA A 397 21.94 -2.78 21.65
N LYS A 398 21.83 -1.44 21.79
CA LYS A 398 22.43 -0.68 22.88
C LYS A 398 21.85 -1.09 24.23
N GLU A 399 20.53 -1.13 24.35
CA GLU A 399 19.83 -1.56 25.59
C GLU A 399 20.24 -3.00 25.99
N ARG A 400 20.33 -3.93 25.03
CA ARG A 400 20.80 -5.30 25.26
C ARG A 400 22.26 -5.37 25.72
N ALA A 401 23.12 -4.49 25.24
CA ALA A 401 24.53 -4.43 25.63
C ALA A 401 24.74 -3.78 27.03
N GLU A 402 23.88 -2.85 27.38
CA GLU A 402 23.96 -2.11 28.67
C GLU A 402 23.31 -2.87 29.82
N ALA A 403 22.26 -3.64 29.60
CA ALA A 403 21.51 -4.36 30.61
C ALA A 403 22.39 -5.30 31.50
N PRO A 404 23.28 -6.15 30.97
CA PRO A 404 24.14 -6.99 31.80
C PRO A 404 25.11 -6.20 32.65
N ARG A 405 25.63 -5.07 32.12
CA ARG A 405 26.55 -4.18 32.86
C ARG A 405 25.85 -3.48 34.04
N ALA A 406 24.62 -3.01 33.81
CA ALA A 406 23.81 -2.40 34.83
C ALA A 406 23.48 -3.39 35.94
N VAL A 407 23.15 -4.63 35.62
CA VAL A 407 22.90 -5.70 36.60
C VAL A 407 24.15 -6.01 37.41
N SER A 408 25.32 -6.13 36.77
CA SER A 408 26.60 -6.38 37.49
C SER A 408 26.97 -5.23 38.42
N ALA A 409 26.81 -3.98 37.97
CA ALA A 409 27.08 -2.80 38.78
C ALA A 409 26.13 -2.70 40.01
N ALA A 410 24.84 -2.96 39.80
CA ALA A 410 23.85 -2.99 40.87
C ALA A 410 24.15 -4.08 41.90
N ARG A 411 24.61 -5.26 41.42
CA ARG A 411 25.01 -6.37 42.33
C ARG A 411 26.24 -6.00 43.16
N ALA A 412 27.29 -5.45 42.56
CA ALA A 412 28.47 -5.00 43.29
C ALA A 412 28.14 -3.93 44.35
N SER A 413 27.25 -2.97 44.02
CA SER A 413 26.76 -1.98 44.95
C SER A 413 25.97 -2.59 46.11
N LEU A 414 25.14 -3.59 45.81
CA LEU A 414 24.38 -4.33 46.83
C LEU A 414 25.31 -5.10 47.75
N ASP A 415 26.31 -5.83 47.23
CA ASP A 415 27.27 -6.58 48.01
C ASP A 415 28.06 -5.65 48.95
N THR A 416 28.52 -4.50 48.47
CA THR A 416 29.19 -3.46 49.29
C THR A 416 28.28 -2.91 50.39
N THR A 417 26.98 -2.80 50.13
CA THR A 417 26.00 -2.35 51.11
C THR A 417 25.72 -3.42 52.16
N LEU A 418 25.66 -4.68 51.77
CA LEU A 418 25.50 -5.83 52.67
C LEU A 418 26.66 -5.97 53.63
N GLU A 419 27.89 -5.67 53.20
CA GLU A 419 29.08 -5.68 54.07
C GLU A 419 29.02 -4.64 55.23
N LYS A 420 28.30 -3.54 55.04
CA LYS A 420 28.11 -2.49 56.05
C LYS A 420 27.03 -2.81 57.08
N LEU A 421 26.25 -3.86 56.90
CA LEU A 421 25.22 -4.26 57.86
C LEU A 421 25.81 -4.92 59.11
N PRO A 422 25.12 -4.83 60.27
CA PRO A 422 25.48 -5.56 61.47
C PRO A 422 25.58 -7.08 61.22
N PRO A 423 26.60 -7.77 61.80
CA PRO A 423 26.84 -9.19 61.52
C PRO A 423 25.60 -10.10 61.73
N GLN A 424 24.73 -9.74 62.65
CA GLN A 424 23.49 -10.51 62.95
C GLN A 424 22.42 -10.38 61.86
N ALA A 425 22.36 -9.27 61.11
CA ALA A 425 21.36 -9.03 60.06
C ALA A 425 21.80 -9.57 58.70
N ARG A 426 23.10 -9.70 58.43
CA ARG A 426 23.64 -10.12 57.11
C ARG A 426 23.06 -11.41 56.58
N PRO A 427 22.94 -12.52 57.35
CA PRO A 427 22.42 -13.79 56.80
C PRO A 427 20.95 -13.73 56.42
N ALA A 428 20.14 -12.91 57.13
CA ALA A 428 18.73 -12.75 56.83
C ALA A 428 18.52 -11.98 55.50
N VAL A 429 19.26 -10.86 55.35
CA VAL A 429 19.19 -10.03 54.14
C VAL A 429 19.78 -10.77 52.95
N HIS A 430 20.89 -11.50 53.10
CA HIS A 430 21.48 -12.29 52.02
C HIS A 430 20.50 -13.37 51.51
N ARG A 431 19.80 -14.06 52.40
CA ARG A 431 18.74 -15.04 52.02
C ARG A 431 17.56 -14.37 51.30
N ALA A 432 17.17 -13.15 51.71
CA ALA A 432 16.10 -12.42 51.05
C ALA A 432 16.52 -11.98 49.63
N VAL A 433 17.74 -11.51 49.43
CA VAL A 433 18.30 -11.16 48.14
C VAL A 433 18.40 -12.39 47.21
N GLN A 434 18.92 -13.51 47.75
CA GLN A 434 18.97 -14.77 46.95
C GLN A 434 17.58 -15.24 46.52
N ARG A 435 16.55 -15.11 47.36
CA ARG A 435 15.17 -15.44 47.00
C ARG A 435 14.64 -14.50 45.91
N LEU A 436 14.92 -13.20 45.99
CA LEU A 436 14.53 -12.23 44.98
C LEU A 436 15.22 -12.52 43.65
N GLU A 437 16.52 -12.83 43.64
CA GLU A 437 17.25 -13.21 42.42
C GLU A 437 16.71 -14.49 41.82
N ALA A 438 16.41 -15.49 42.62
CA ALA A 438 15.82 -16.76 42.17
C ALA A 438 14.41 -16.53 41.55
N ALA A 439 13.58 -15.69 42.19
CA ALA A 439 12.27 -15.32 41.65
C ALA A 439 12.38 -14.57 40.33
N ARG A 440 13.29 -13.58 40.21
CA ARG A 440 13.54 -12.87 38.93
C ARG A 440 14.10 -13.76 37.85
N GLN A 441 15.00 -14.70 38.19
CA GLN A 441 15.48 -15.67 37.19
C GLN A 441 14.35 -16.58 36.72
N GLN A 442 13.43 -16.97 37.60
CA GLN A 442 12.27 -17.77 37.22
C GLN A 442 11.32 -16.96 36.32
N GLU A 443 11.03 -15.70 36.62
CA GLU A 443 10.24 -14.80 35.82
C GLU A 443 10.86 -14.62 34.39
N ALA A 444 12.18 -14.38 34.34
CA ALA A 444 12.89 -14.26 33.07
C ALA A 444 12.84 -15.52 32.23
N ARG A 445 12.89 -16.73 32.88
CA ARG A 445 12.72 -18.01 32.19
C ARG A 445 11.30 -18.15 31.61
N THR A 446 10.28 -17.86 32.43
CA THR A 446 8.88 -17.93 31.97
C THR A 446 8.63 -16.99 30.78
N LEU A 447 9.11 -15.73 30.86
CA LEU A 447 9.02 -14.78 29.76
C LEU A 447 9.78 -15.26 28.50
N SER A 448 10.94 -15.90 28.67
CA SER A 448 11.68 -16.49 27.55
C SER A 448 10.92 -17.67 26.89
N GLU A 449 10.27 -18.51 27.71
CA GLU A 449 9.42 -19.62 27.23
C GLU A 449 8.19 -19.09 26.48
N ASP A 450 7.54 -18.02 26.99
CA ASP A 450 6.43 -17.36 26.31
C ASP A 450 6.87 -16.74 24.96
N LEU A 451 8.03 -16.08 24.94
CA LEU A 451 8.59 -15.52 23.70
C LEU A 451 8.90 -16.62 22.67
N GLN A 452 9.43 -17.76 23.10
CA GLN A 452 9.65 -18.92 22.22
C GLN A 452 8.32 -19.44 21.68
N LEU A 453 7.27 -19.49 22.52
CA LEU A 453 5.92 -19.86 22.10
C LEU A 453 5.40 -18.91 21.04
N TYR A 454 5.47 -17.59 21.26
CA TYR A 454 5.04 -16.59 20.28
C TYR A 454 5.82 -16.65 18.97
N ARG A 455 7.12 -16.91 19.01
CA ARG A 455 7.93 -17.13 17.79
C ARG A 455 7.50 -18.38 17.04
N THR A 456 7.26 -19.48 17.75
CA THR A 456 6.74 -20.72 17.14
C THR A 456 5.37 -20.48 16.49
N LEU A 457 4.47 -19.77 17.18
CA LEU A 457 3.17 -19.38 16.62
C LEU A 457 3.31 -18.44 15.41
N GLY A 458 4.29 -17.52 15.43
CA GLY A 458 4.64 -16.68 14.29
C GLY A 458 5.11 -17.49 13.08
N THR A 459 5.95 -18.50 13.31
CA THR A 459 6.38 -19.44 12.25
C THR A 459 5.20 -20.22 11.70
N VAL A 460 4.34 -20.76 12.58
CA VAL A 460 3.12 -21.46 12.18
C VAL A 460 2.19 -20.54 11.37
N GLY A 461 2.02 -19.29 11.82
CA GLY A 461 1.22 -18.29 11.10
C GLY A 461 1.78 -17.99 9.70
N THR A 462 3.10 -17.84 9.58
CA THR A 462 3.79 -17.65 8.30
C THR A 462 3.65 -18.86 7.40
N THR A 463 3.85 -20.05 7.95
CA THR A 463 3.69 -21.32 7.22
C THR A 463 2.23 -21.52 6.79
N ALA A 464 1.26 -21.17 7.64
CA ALA A 464 -0.16 -21.23 7.30
C ALA A 464 -0.54 -20.24 6.19
N ALA A 465 0.07 -19.04 6.18
CA ALA A 465 -0.15 -18.07 5.12
C ALA A 465 0.43 -18.54 3.77
N VAL A 466 1.65 -19.10 3.77
CA VAL A 466 2.24 -19.76 2.60
C VAL A 466 1.38 -20.94 2.15
N PHE A 467 0.91 -21.77 3.10
CA PHE A 467 -0.02 -22.86 2.82
C PHE A 467 -1.29 -22.36 2.14
N ALA A 468 -1.92 -21.31 2.64
CA ALA A 468 -3.14 -20.76 2.05
C ALA A 468 -2.90 -20.28 0.60
N HIS A 469 -1.76 -19.61 0.36
CA HIS A 469 -1.39 -19.13 -0.97
C HIS A 469 -1.06 -20.27 -1.93
N GLU A 470 -0.22 -21.20 -1.52
CA GLU A 470 0.18 -22.34 -2.36
C GLU A 470 -0.95 -23.38 -2.53
N SER A 471 -1.88 -23.46 -1.57
CA SER A 471 -3.09 -24.29 -1.72
C SER A 471 -4.07 -23.72 -2.75
N ALA A 472 -4.12 -22.40 -2.90
CA ALA A 472 -5.01 -21.77 -3.87
C ALA A 472 -4.68 -22.19 -5.32
N LYS A 473 -3.41 -22.34 -5.66
CA LYS A 473 -2.96 -22.77 -7.01
C LYS A 473 -3.40 -24.20 -7.34
N PRO A 474 -3.08 -25.25 -6.53
CA PRO A 474 -3.56 -26.60 -6.79
C PRO A 474 -5.09 -26.72 -6.80
N VAL A 475 -5.79 -26.02 -5.90
CA VAL A 475 -7.27 -26.02 -5.89
C VAL A 475 -7.81 -25.47 -7.20
N THR A 476 -7.28 -24.35 -7.67
CA THR A 476 -7.67 -23.77 -8.97
C THR A 476 -7.38 -24.74 -10.14
N GLN A 477 -6.26 -25.43 -10.08
CA GLN A 477 -5.92 -26.45 -11.09
C GLN A 477 -6.87 -27.66 -11.03
N ILE A 478 -7.21 -28.15 -9.83
CA ILE A 478 -8.19 -29.22 -9.63
C ILE A 478 -9.54 -28.84 -10.21
N GLU A 479 -10.04 -27.63 -9.92
CA GLU A 479 -11.30 -27.14 -10.50
C GLU A 479 -11.25 -27.04 -12.02
N LYS A 480 -10.17 -26.49 -12.56
CA LYS A 480 -9.98 -26.31 -14.00
C LYS A 480 -9.90 -27.65 -14.74
N MET A 481 -9.16 -28.58 -14.18
CA MET A 481 -9.02 -29.93 -14.75
C MET A 481 -10.28 -30.78 -14.56
N GLY A 482 -10.98 -30.65 -13.44
CA GLY A 482 -12.28 -31.28 -13.20
C GLY A 482 -13.34 -30.83 -14.19
N LYS A 483 -13.46 -29.52 -14.43
CA LYS A 483 -14.36 -28.96 -15.45
C LYS A 483 -13.99 -29.43 -16.87
N LEU A 484 -12.70 -29.51 -17.16
CA LEU A 484 -12.22 -30.00 -18.46
C LEU A 484 -12.54 -31.49 -18.64
N ALA A 485 -12.35 -32.29 -17.61
CA ALA A 485 -12.69 -33.72 -17.62
C ALA A 485 -14.20 -33.93 -17.81
N GLU A 486 -15.02 -33.17 -17.10
CA GLU A 486 -16.48 -33.22 -17.22
C GLU A 486 -16.96 -32.82 -18.65
N SER A 487 -16.44 -31.73 -19.17
CA SER A 487 -16.77 -31.28 -20.54
C SER A 487 -16.39 -32.31 -21.64
N ARG A 488 -15.25 -32.98 -21.43
CA ARG A 488 -14.79 -34.02 -22.38
C ARG A 488 -15.54 -35.33 -22.23
N ALA A 489 -15.85 -35.73 -21.01
CA ALA A 489 -16.65 -36.92 -20.73
C ALA A 489 -18.06 -36.81 -21.36
N LYS A 490 -18.66 -35.65 -21.27
CA LYS A 490 -19.97 -35.38 -21.93
C LYS A 490 -19.93 -35.46 -23.46
N LYS A 491 -18.78 -35.22 -24.09
CA LYS A 491 -18.61 -35.23 -25.55
C LYS A 491 -18.13 -36.56 -26.13
N LEU A 492 -17.55 -37.45 -25.33
CA LEU A 492 -16.76 -38.60 -25.82
C LEU A 492 -17.13 -39.92 -25.13
N LEU A 493 -18.39 -40.13 -24.81
CA LEU A 493 -18.86 -41.42 -24.23
C LEU A 493 -18.48 -42.59 -25.15
N GLY A 494 -17.60 -43.44 -24.69
CA GLY A 494 -17.40 -44.82 -25.10
C GLY A 494 -15.98 -45.28 -25.29
N ASP A 495 -15.07 -44.69 -26.05
CA ASP A 495 -13.82 -45.38 -26.42
C ASP A 495 -12.49 -44.65 -26.14
N GLN A 496 -12.49 -43.59 -25.34
CA GLN A 496 -11.28 -42.79 -25.21
C GLN A 496 -10.90 -42.45 -23.77
N PHE A 497 -10.92 -43.44 -22.89
CA PHE A 497 -10.45 -43.31 -21.50
C PHE A 497 -9.02 -42.77 -21.40
N ALA A 498 -8.14 -43.11 -22.34
CA ALA A 498 -6.77 -42.61 -22.39
C ALA A 498 -6.65 -41.05 -22.46
N LYS A 499 -7.69 -40.36 -22.92
CA LYS A 499 -7.71 -38.89 -22.93
C LYS A 499 -8.13 -38.26 -21.61
N ILE A 500 -8.72 -39.01 -20.69
CA ILE A 500 -9.17 -38.60 -19.35
C ILE A 500 -8.10 -38.94 -18.31
N GLU A 501 -7.23 -39.87 -18.58
CA GLU A 501 -6.23 -40.35 -17.63
C GLU A 501 -5.27 -39.25 -17.17
N LYS A 502 -4.73 -38.43 -18.08
CA LYS A 502 -3.83 -37.30 -17.76
C LYS A 502 -4.48 -36.24 -16.84
N PRO A 503 -5.68 -35.72 -17.10
CA PRO A 503 -6.41 -34.83 -16.20
C PRO A 503 -6.65 -35.44 -14.81
N LEU A 504 -7.02 -36.72 -14.75
CA LEU A 504 -7.24 -37.42 -13.47
C LEU A 504 -5.96 -37.55 -12.66
N GLN A 505 -4.85 -37.91 -13.26
CA GLN A 505 -3.54 -37.98 -12.58
C GLN A 505 -3.11 -36.61 -12.06
N TYR A 506 -3.38 -35.53 -12.82
CA TYR A 506 -3.08 -34.17 -12.41
C TYR A 506 -3.91 -33.75 -11.19
N ILE A 507 -5.20 -34.09 -11.15
CA ILE A 507 -6.08 -33.87 -10.00
C ILE A 507 -5.56 -34.59 -8.76
N LEU A 508 -5.15 -35.84 -8.91
CA LEU A 508 -4.63 -36.64 -7.80
C LEU A 508 -3.33 -36.08 -7.21
N ARG A 509 -2.38 -35.64 -8.06
CA ARG A 509 -1.14 -35.00 -7.63
C ARG A 509 -1.40 -33.69 -6.89
N ALA A 510 -2.26 -32.84 -7.43
CA ALA A 510 -2.63 -31.56 -6.79
C ALA A 510 -3.31 -31.77 -5.42
N ALA A 511 -4.18 -32.80 -5.30
CA ALA A 511 -4.79 -33.17 -4.03
C ALA A 511 -3.77 -33.70 -3.01
N GLN A 512 -2.78 -34.45 -3.46
CA GLN A 512 -1.71 -34.98 -2.60
C GLN A 512 -0.79 -33.86 -2.08
N ALA A 513 -0.39 -32.89 -2.95
CA ALA A 513 0.36 -31.71 -2.57
C ALA A 513 -0.40 -30.91 -1.51
N LEU A 514 -1.69 -30.64 -1.74
CA LEU A 514 -2.53 -29.92 -0.79
C LEU A 514 -2.55 -30.59 0.61
N ARG A 515 -2.64 -31.91 0.66
CA ARG A 515 -2.64 -32.68 1.91
C ARG A 515 -1.31 -32.57 2.65
N SER A 516 -0.21 -32.60 1.95
CA SER A 516 1.14 -32.47 2.51
C SER A 516 1.36 -31.07 3.11
N PHE A 517 0.92 -30.00 2.43
CA PHE A 517 0.92 -28.64 2.97
C PHE A 517 0.07 -28.49 4.24
N ALA A 518 -1.10 -29.15 4.31
CA ALA A 518 -1.96 -29.12 5.50
C ALA A 518 -1.32 -29.74 6.75
N ALA A 519 -0.42 -30.69 6.59
CA ALA A 519 0.23 -31.39 7.71
C ALA A 519 1.34 -30.56 8.38
N LEU A 520 1.97 -29.60 7.68
CA LEU A 520 3.09 -28.78 8.15
C LEU A 520 2.79 -27.99 9.43
N PRO A 521 1.73 -27.16 9.51
CA PRO A 521 1.42 -26.37 10.70
C PRO A 521 1.12 -27.24 11.94
N LEU A 522 0.45 -28.38 11.74
CA LEU A 522 0.06 -29.26 12.83
C LEU A 522 1.26 -29.98 13.51
N ARG A 523 2.29 -30.31 12.73
CA ARG A 523 3.53 -30.92 13.29
C ARG A 523 4.34 -29.90 14.10
N LEU A 524 4.42 -28.64 13.66
CA LEU A 524 5.11 -27.56 14.39
C LEU A 524 4.42 -27.21 15.74
N LEU A 525 3.14 -27.52 15.89
CA LEU A 525 2.36 -27.29 17.12
C LEU A 525 2.53 -28.37 18.19
N ASN A 526 3.24 -29.49 17.92
CA ASN A 526 3.37 -30.59 18.87
C ASN A 526 4.07 -30.15 20.17
N ARG A 527 3.37 -30.34 21.30
CA ARG A 527 3.79 -29.90 22.65
C ARG A 527 5.08 -30.59 23.14
N GLU A 528 5.33 -31.83 22.75
CA GLU A 528 6.52 -32.59 23.15
C GLU A 528 7.80 -32.02 22.50
N LYS A 529 7.72 -31.57 21.26
CA LYS A 529 8.86 -30.97 20.52
C LYS A 529 9.31 -29.62 21.07
N ARG A 530 8.54 -28.96 21.95
CA ARG A 530 8.85 -27.67 22.55
C ARG A 530 9.62 -27.78 23.86
N ARG A 531 9.78 -28.96 24.44
CA ARG A 531 10.55 -29.15 25.69
C ARG A 531 12.02 -28.86 25.43
N THR A 532 12.60 -27.96 26.23
CA THR A 532 14.02 -27.65 26.18
C THR A 532 14.83 -28.84 26.74
N GLY A 533 15.80 -29.31 25.95
CA GLY A 533 16.65 -30.44 26.32
C GLY A 533 17.91 -30.51 25.47
N ARG A 534 18.57 -31.67 25.47
CA ARG A 534 19.67 -32.01 24.57
C ARG A 534 19.07 -32.53 23.26
N ILE A 535 19.21 -31.83 22.16
CA ILE A 535 18.59 -32.16 20.88
C ILE A 535 19.64 -32.70 19.93
N GLU A 536 19.39 -33.86 19.34
CA GLU A 536 20.20 -34.40 18.26
C GLU A 536 19.84 -33.72 16.93
N VAL A 537 20.75 -32.91 16.42
CA VAL A 537 20.49 -32.05 15.26
C VAL A 537 20.22 -32.86 13.99
N HIS A 538 20.94 -33.97 13.77
CA HIS A 538 20.78 -34.80 12.57
C HIS A 538 19.40 -35.49 12.51
N ALA A 539 18.83 -35.90 13.66
CA ALA A 539 17.49 -36.46 13.71
C ALA A 539 16.46 -35.41 13.24
N VAL A 540 16.60 -34.15 13.70
CA VAL A 540 15.69 -33.06 13.29
C VAL A 540 15.86 -32.74 11.81
N ILE A 541 17.10 -32.73 11.27
CA ILE A 541 17.35 -32.52 9.83
C ILE A 541 16.63 -33.59 9.00
N ARG A 542 16.76 -34.84 9.37
CA ARG A 542 16.08 -35.96 8.66
C ARG A 542 14.56 -35.83 8.70
N ASP A 543 14.00 -35.56 9.86
CA ASP A 543 12.54 -35.36 10.04
C ASP A 543 12.01 -34.22 9.16
N VAL A 544 12.75 -33.09 9.07
CA VAL A 544 12.35 -31.92 8.26
C VAL A 544 12.48 -32.24 6.77
N LEU A 545 13.56 -32.89 6.33
CA LEU A 545 13.72 -33.28 4.93
C LEU A 545 12.64 -34.28 4.49
N GLU A 546 12.29 -35.28 5.31
CA GLU A 546 11.17 -36.18 5.04
C GLU A 546 9.85 -35.41 4.88
N LEU A 547 9.62 -34.41 5.73
CA LEU A 547 8.45 -33.56 5.66
C LEU A 547 8.37 -32.74 4.36
N PHE A 548 9.51 -32.25 3.88
CA PHE A 548 9.61 -31.42 2.67
C PHE A 548 9.69 -32.25 1.38
N GLN A 549 9.97 -33.54 1.46
CA GLN A 549 10.19 -34.42 0.31
C GLN A 549 9.11 -34.33 -0.78
N PRO A 550 7.79 -34.32 -0.48
CA PRO A 550 6.76 -34.20 -1.51
C PRO A 550 6.83 -32.92 -2.30
N PHE A 551 7.28 -31.81 -1.66
CA PHE A 551 7.43 -30.50 -2.31
C PHE A 551 8.66 -30.43 -3.20
N LEU A 552 9.73 -31.04 -2.73
CA LEU A 552 11.02 -31.10 -3.43
C LEU A 552 10.88 -31.94 -4.70
N GLU A 553 10.16 -33.07 -4.62
CA GLU A 553 9.86 -33.91 -5.78
C GLU A 553 8.95 -33.22 -6.79
N ASP A 554 7.88 -32.55 -6.34
CA ASP A 554 6.97 -31.80 -7.24
C ASP A 554 7.67 -30.64 -7.94
N ALA A 555 8.56 -29.94 -7.25
CA ALA A 555 9.37 -28.87 -7.79
C ALA A 555 10.60 -29.36 -8.58
N GLN A 556 10.81 -30.67 -8.66
CA GLN A 556 12.00 -31.30 -9.28
C GLN A 556 13.32 -30.77 -8.70
N ILE A 557 13.38 -30.65 -7.37
CA ILE A 557 14.56 -30.19 -6.63
C ILE A 557 15.32 -31.41 -6.07
N GLU A 558 16.58 -31.55 -6.44
CA GLU A 558 17.49 -32.53 -5.86
C GLU A 558 17.96 -32.06 -4.48
N THR A 559 17.90 -32.94 -3.47
CA THR A 559 18.40 -32.62 -2.12
C THR A 559 19.57 -33.52 -1.73
N ARG A 560 20.59 -32.89 -1.11
CA ARG A 560 21.75 -33.59 -0.56
C ARG A 560 21.92 -33.25 0.91
N ALA A 561 22.10 -34.28 1.74
CA ALA A 561 22.40 -34.13 3.16
C ALA A 561 23.80 -34.72 3.42
N GLU A 562 24.77 -33.87 3.64
CA GLU A 562 26.17 -34.24 3.95
C GLU A 562 26.39 -33.96 5.44
N LEU A 563 26.11 -34.95 6.25
CA LEU A 563 26.15 -34.84 7.70
C LEU A 563 27.45 -35.45 8.25
N VAL A 564 28.08 -34.77 9.22
CA VAL A 564 29.27 -35.29 9.90
C VAL A 564 28.93 -36.60 10.62
N ASP A 565 29.86 -37.54 10.66
CA ASP A 565 29.64 -38.89 11.21
C ASP A 565 29.27 -38.94 12.71
N SER A 566 29.55 -37.86 13.45
CA SER A 566 29.16 -37.73 14.86
C SER A 566 27.67 -37.37 15.02
N THR A 567 27.11 -37.55 16.21
CA THR A 567 25.74 -37.14 16.55
C THR A 567 25.75 -35.84 17.34
N PRO A 568 25.83 -34.67 16.68
CA PRO A 568 25.95 -33.38 17.37
C PRO A 568 24.67 -33.07 18.18
N ARG A 569 24.87 -32.72 19.44
CA ARG A 569 23.75 -32.32 20.33
C ARG A 569 23.90 -30.87 20.75
N VAL A 570 22.79 -30.13 20.63
CA VAL A 570 22.67 -28.75 21.06
C VAL A 570 21.66 -28.61 22.18
N ARG A 571 21.79 -27.58 23.02
CA ARG A 571 20.80 -27.31 24.06
C ARG A 571 19.70 -26.42 23.47
N GLY A 572 18.47 -26.95 23.43
CA GLY A 572 17.34 -26.21 22.85
C GLY A 572 16.09 -27.06 22.80
N SER A 573 15.17 -26.72 21.90
CA SER A 573 14.00 -27.58 21.58
C SER A 573 14.07 -28.04 20.13
N ALA A 574 13.53 -29.19 19.84
CA ALA A 574 13.45 -29.71 18.47
C ALA A 574 12.66 -28.72 17.58
N ALA A 575 11.59 -28.16 18.11
CA ALA A 575 10.80 -27.13 17.41
C ALA A 575 11.61 -25.88 16.99
N ALA A 576 12.62 -25.49 17.77
CA ALA A 576 13.51 -24.39 17.42
C ALA A 576 14.36 -24.70 16.18
N ILE A 577 14.97 -25.88 16.15
CA ILE A 577 15.77 -26.33 14.98
C ILE A 577 14.87 -26.55 13.75
N GLU A 578 13.68 -27.17 13.94
CA GLU A 578 12.68 -27.33 12.88
C GLU A 578 12.25 -25.98 12.29
N ALA A 579 12.02 -24.95 13.14
CA ALA A 579 11.65 -23.63 12.69
C ALA A 579 12.74 -22.96 11.83
N ILE A 580 14.01 -23.09 12.21
CA ILE A 580 15.14 -22.64 11.42
C ILE A 580 15.15 -23.31 10.05
N LEU A 581 15.17 -24.63 10.03
CA LEU A 581 15.25 -25.42 8.80
C LEU A 581 14.05 -25.18 7.87
N ALA A 582 12.83 -25.18 8.42
CA ALA A 582 11.61 -24.98 7.64
C ALA A 582 11.57 -23.60 6.96
N ASN A 583 11.99 -22.54 7.65
CA ASN A 583 12.07 -21.21 7.06
C ASN A 583 13.14 -21.13 5.95
N LEU A 584 14.32 -21.71 6.16
CA LEU A 584 15.38 -21.72 5.16
C LEU A 584 15.00 -22.57 3.94
N LEU A 585 14.50 -23.79 4.13
CA LEU A 585 14.04 -24.66 3.04
C LEU A 585 12.90 -24.02 2.23
N THR A 586 11.94 -23.38 2.91
CA THR A 586 10.86 -22.65 2.22
C THR A 586 11.41 -21.54 1.34
N ASN A 587 12.42 -20.81 1.81
CA ASN A 587 13.08 -19.77 1.03
C ASN A 587 13.81 -20.36 -0.19
N SER A 588 14.55 -21.46 -0.02
CA SER A 588 15.28 -22.14 -1.09
C SER A 588 14.34 -22.73 -2.16
N VAL A 589 13.25 -23.41 -1.76
CA VAL A 589 12.24 -23.94 -2.69
C VAL A 589 11.64 -22.80 -3.53
N ASN A 590 11.33 -21.69 -2.89
CA ASN A 590 10.77 -20.54 -3.59
C ASN A 590 11.78 -19.88 -4.56
N ALA A 591 13.07 -19.78 -4.17
CA ALA A 591 14.11 -19.22 -5.03
C ALA A 591 14.33 -20.10 -6.28
N LEU A 592 14.20 -21.42 -6.14
CA LEU A 592 14.33 -22.40 -7.22
C LEU A 592 13.08 -22.50 -8.11
N SER A 593 11.92 -22.04 -7.61
CA SER A 593 10.65 -22.05 -8.36
C SER A 593 10.38 -20.76 -9.12
N SER A 594 11.21 -19.72 -8.95
CA SER A 594 11.05 -18.42 -9.63
C SER A 594 11.51 -18.46 -11.09
N GLU A 595 10.96 -17.56 -11.93
CA GLU A 595 11.42 -17.37 -13.30
C GLU A 595 12.90 -16.93 -13.33
N GLY A 596 13.73 -17.61 -14.11
CA GLY A 596 15.18 -17.35 -14.19
C GLY A 596 16.05 -18.19 -13.24
N ALA A 597 15.46 -19.15 -12.51
CA ALA A 597 16.23 -20.10 -11.70
C ALA A 597 17.14 -20.98 -12.59
N SER A 598 18.27 -21.43 -12.00
CA SER A 598 19.21 -22.35 -12.64
C SER A 598 18.50 -23.60 -13.18
N PRO A 599 18.89 -24.14 -14.34
CA PRO A 599 18.35 -25.42 -14.84
C PRO A 599 18.64 -26.58 -13.88
N LYS A 600 19.70 -26.50 -13.09
CA LYS A 600 20.00 -27.45 -12.02
C LYS A 600 19.40 -26.95 -10.73
N ARG A 601 18.34 -27.60 -10.24
CA ARG A 601 17.64 -27.26 -8.99
C ARG A 601 18.15 -28.16 -7.86
N GLU A 602 18.96 -27.59 -7.00
CA GLU A 602 19.64 -28.35 -5.93
C GLU A 602 19.57 -27.58 -4.60
N ILE A 603 19.31 -28.33 -3.51
CA ILE A 603 19.44 -27.85 -2.12
C ILE A 603 20.40 -28.80 -1.40
N ALA A 604 21.41 -28.25 -0.72
CA ALA A 604 22.30 -29.02 0.13
C ALA A 604 22.20 -28.58 1.60
N ILE A 605 22.20 -29.57 2.50
CA ILE A 605 22.33 -29.35 3.94
C ILE A 605 23.61 -30.04 4.37
N ARG A 606 24.54 -29.28 4.94
CA ARG A 606 25.82 -29.79 5.42
C ARG A 606 25.98 -29.51 6.90
N THR A 607 26.61 -30.43 7.61
CA THR A 607 27.02 -30.23 9.00
C THR A 607 28.50 -30.49 9.17
N GLU A 608 29.19 -29.60 9.85
CA GLU A 608 30.62 -29.65 10.10
C GLU A 608 30.89 -29.30 11.58
N LEU A 609 31.95 -29.85 12.17
CA LEU A 609 32.39 -29.45 13.49
C LEU A 609 33.45 -28.31 13.37
N SER A 610 33.20 -27.21 14.04
CA SER A 610 34.18 -26.14 14.23
C SER A 610 34.82 -26.23 15.60
N GLY A 611 35.97 -26.95 15.66
CA GLY A 611 36.58 -27.36 16.91
C GLY A 611 35.73 -28.37 17.68
N GLU A 612 35.94 -28.45 18.98
CA GLU A 612 35.20 -29.43 19.84
C GLU A 612 33.88 -28.86 20.40
N THR A 613 33.61 -27.55 20.22
CA THR A 613 32.55 -26.87 20.94
C THR A 613 31.44 -26.33 20.06
N ARG A 614 31.57 -26.38 18.74
CA ARG A 614 30.61 -25.77 17.84
C ARG A 614 30.22 -26.66 16.67
N LEU A 615 28.95 -26.61 16.30
CA LEU A 615 28.40 -27.18 15.08
C LEU A 615 28.16 -26.07 14.06
N LEU A 616 28.64 -26.25 12.84
CA LEU A 616 28.26 -25.47 11.67
C LEU A 616 27.19 -26.24 10.90
N LEU A 617 26.01 -25.64 10.75
CA LEU A 617 24.93 -26.13 9.91
C LEU A 617 24.84 -25.19 8.71
N ARG A 618 25.08 -25.71 7.51
CA ARG A 618 25.04 -24.96 6.25
C ARG A 618 23.80 -25.39 5.44
N VAL A 619 23.05 -24.43 4.95
CA VAL A 619 21.92 -24.65 4.04
C VAL A 619 22.21 -23.83 2.78
N LEU A 620 22.34 -24.53 1.63
CA LEU A 620 22.72 -23.96 0.35
C LEU A 620 21.65 -24.27 -0.70
N ASP A 621 21.44 -23.33 -1.62
CA ASP A 621 20.59 -23.57 -2.80
C ASP A 621 21.27 -23.12 -4.09
N SER A 622 20.79 -23.62 -5.23
CA SER A 622 21.24 -23.24 -6.57
C SER A 622 20.32 -22.20 -7.23
N GLY A 623 19.56 -21.45 -6.43
CA GLY A 623 18.60 -20.44 -6.91
C GLY A 623 19.28 -19.16 -7.40
N SER A 624 18.52 -18.10 -7.52
CA SER A 624 18.98 -16.77 -7.96
C SER A 624 19.88 -16.03 -6.94
N GLY A 625 20.06 -16.62 -5.75
CA GLY A 625 20.73 -15.94 -4.64
C GLY A 625 19.88 -14.82 -4.02
N ILE A 626 20.51 -13.98 -3.21
CA ILE A 626 19.85 -12.84 -2.56
C ILE A 626 20.06 -11.60 -3.42
N VAL A 627 19.00 -11.18 -4.13
CA VAL A 627 19.01 -10.05 -5.05
C VAL A 627 17.92 -9.04 -4.63
N GLY A 628 18.18 -7.74 -4.86
CA GLY A 628 17.17 -6.67 -4.61
C GLY A 628 17.05 -6.23 -3.16
N ILE A 629 17.85 -6.78 -2.24
CA ILE A 629 17.87 -6.39 -0.82
C ILE A 629 19.32 -6.39 -0.30
N ARG A 630 19.64 -5.49 0.62
CA ARG A 630 20.95 -5.49 1.29
C ARG A 630 21.08 -6.68 2.23
N ILE A 631 22.25 -7.30 2.27
CA ILE A 631 22.49 -8.48 3.12
C ILE A 631 22.19 -8.22 4.60
N GLU A 632 22.49 -7.04 5.09
CA GLU A 632 22.23 -6.66 6.48
C GLU A 632 20.74 -6.52 6.78
N ASP A 633 19.93 -6.18 5.77
CA ASP A 633 18.50 -5.91 5.92
C ASP A 633 17.64 -7.19 5.82
N ILE A 634 18.15 -8.32 5.32
CA ILE A 634 17.39 -9.58 5.20
C ILE A 634 16.89 -10.12 6.55
N TRP A 635 17.60 -9.76 7.63
CA TRP A 635 17.27 -10.17 8.99
C TRP A 635 16.21 -9.28 9.65
N LEU A 636 15.85 -8.16 9.02
CA LEU A 636 14.92 -7.18 9.59
C LEU A 636 13.46 -7.62 9.38
N PRO A 637 12.58 -7.47 10.40
CA PRO A 637 11.19 -7.86 10.30
C PRO A 637 10.46 -7.14 9.15
N GLY A 638 9.65 -7.88 8.38
CA GLY A 638 8.85 -7.34 7.30
C GLY A 638 9.64 -6.99 6.03
N ARG A 639 10.95 -7.32 5.96
CA ARG A 639 11.76 -7.18 4.75
C ARG A 639 11.63 -8.42 3.88
N THR A 640 11.19 -8.23 2.65
CA THR A 640 11.01 -9.29 1.66
C THR A 640 11.11 -8.71 0.26
N THR A 641 11.72 -9.45 -0.64
CA THR A 641 11.76 -9.14 -2.09
C THR A 641 10.58 -9.78 -2.83
N ARG A 642 9.75 -10.57 -2.12
CA ARG A 642 8.62 -11.30 -2.72
C ARG A 642 7.31 -10.54 -2.47
N PRO A 643 6.44 -10.39 -3.49
CA PRO A 643 5.15 -9.72 -3.34
C PRO A 643 4.29 -10.31 -2.21
N ASP A 644 4.28 -11.65 -2.09
CA ASP A 644 3.47 -12.39 -1.11
C ASP A 644 4.25 -12.80 0.15
N GLY A 645 5.50 -12.35 0.30
CA GLY A 645 6.35 -12.66 1.44
C GLY A 645 5.95 -11.88 2.69
N THR A 646 5.92 -12.53 3.87
CA THR A 646 5.67 -11.86 5.16
C THR A 646 6.90 -11.08 5.67
N GLY A 647 8.10 -11.41 5.16
CA GLY A 647 9.36 -10.85 5.64
C GLY A 647 9.71 -11.20 7.09
N LEU A 648 9.05 -12.20 7.69
CA LEU A 648 9.28 -12.63 9.07
C LEU A 648 10.17 -13.87 9.19
N GLY A 649 10.27 -14.68 8.15
CA GLY A 649 10.95 -15.98 8.20
C GLY A 649 12.42 -15.88 8.64
N LEU A 650 13.22 -15.03 8.01
CA LEU A 650 14.63 -14.84 8.36
C LEU A 650 14.82 -14.13 9.71
N THR A 651 13.92 -13.26 10.12
CA THR A 651 13.92 -12.68 11.46
C THR A 651 13.75 -13.77 12.53
N ILE A 652 12.79 -14.68 12.31
CA ILE A 652 12.56 -15.84 13.19
C ILE A 652 13.81 -16.71 13.25
N VAL A 653 14.45 -16.98 12.11
CA VAL A 653 15.71 -17.74 12.03
C VAL A 653 16.79 -17.08 12.88
N ARG A 654 17.08 -15.80 12.67
CA ARG A 654 18.09 -15.04 13.44
C ARG A 654 17.82 -15.07 14.94
N ASP A 655 16.59 -14.76 15.33
CA ASP A 655 16.22 -14.66 16.72
C ASP A 655 16.28 -16.02 17.43
N THR A 656 15.84 -17.08 16.74
CA THR A 656 15.92 -18.46 17.23
C THR A 656 17.38 -18.92 17.40
N ILE A 657 18.25 -18.61 16.43
CA ILE A 657 19.68 -18.92 16.52
C ILE A 657 20.31 -18.17 17.70
N THR A 658 19.96 -16.91 17.88
CA THR A 658 20.46 -16.09 19.02
C THR A 658 20.04 -16.70 20.37
N ASP A 659 18.79 -17.17 20.49
CA ASP A 659 18.29 -17.83 21.70
C ASP A 659 19.00 -19.15 22.01
N LEU A 660 19.42 -19.86 20.97
CA LEU A 660 20.25 -21.05 21.10
C LEU A 660 21.73 -20.75 21.41
N GLY A 661 22.10 -19.48 21.57
CA GLY A 661 23.49 -19.04 21.80
C GLY A 661 24.39 -19.15 20.57
N GLY A 662 23.76 -19.22 19.38
CA GLY A 662 24.42 -19.35 18.10
C GLY A 662 24.66 -18.04 17.36
N LYS A 663 25.26 -18.15 16.18
CA LYS A 663 25.45 -17.05 15.21
C LYS A 663 25.02 -17.50 13.81
N ALA A 664 24.58 -16.55 13.00
CA ALA A 664 24.21 -16.78 11.61
C ALA A 664 25.09 -15.92 10.69
N HIS A 665 25.54 -16.51 9.61
CA HIS A 665 26.22 -15.83 8.49
C HIS A 665 25.50 -16.19 7.19
N VAL A 666 25.56 -15.31 6.19
CA VAL A 666 24.90 -15.50 4.91
C VAL A 666 25.75 -14.99 3.77
N PHE A 667 25.75 -15.73 2.68
CA PHE A 667 26.34 -15.35 1.41
C PHE A 667 25.21 -15.20 0.38
N ALA A 668 25.19 -14.07 -0.31
CA ALA A 668 24.18 -13.79 -1.34
C ALA A 668 24.30 -14.75 -2.53
N GLN A 669 25.54 -15.15 -2.83
CA GLN A 669 25.91 -16.18 -3.80
C GLN A 669 26.89 -17.13 -3.11
N GLY A 670 26.41 -18.27 -2.74
CA GLY A 670 27.19 -19.34 -2.09
C GLY A 670 27.78 -20.33 -3.10
N GLU A 671 28.24 -21.46 -2.60
CA GLU A 671 28.94 -22.49 -3.35
C GLU A 671 28.11 -23.10 -4.49
N LEU A 672 26.79 -23.26 -4.33
CA LEU A 672 25.87 -23.76 -5.36
C LEU A 672 25.36 -22.67 -6.33
N GLY A 673 25.79 -21.43 -6.14
CA GLY A 673 25.41 -20.29 -6.99
C GLY A 673 24.19 -19.51 -6.49
N GLY A 674 23.38 -20.07 -5.58
CA GLY A 674 22.29 -19.38 -4.92
C GLY A 674 22.63 -18.91 -3.51
N ALA A 675 21.67 -18.76 -2.62
CA ALA A 675 21.91 -18.32 -1.25
C ALA A 675 22.57 -19.42 -0.40
N GLU A 676 23.44 -19.00 0.51
CA GLU A 676 24.05 -19.89 1.49
C GLU A 676 23.95 -19.31 2.89
N PHE A 677 23.33 -20.08 3.79
CA PHE A 677 23.19 -19.73 5.20
C PHE A 677 24.08 -20.66 6.03
N ILE A 678 24.93 -20.08 6.87
CA ILE A 678 25.81 -20.77 7.82
C ILE A 678 25.34 -20.46 9.24
N ILE A 679 24.97 -21.49 9.99
CA ILE A 679 24.45 -21.40 11.34
C ILE A 679 25.46 -22.07 12.27
N GLU A 680 26.00 -21.31 13.19
CA GLU A 680 26.94 -21.77 14.20
C GLU A 680 26.21 -21.98 15.52
N LEU A 681 26.17 -23.19 16.03
CA LEU A 681 25.49 -23.56 17.28
C LEU A 681 26.48 -24.14 18.30
N PRO A 682 26.36 -23.79 19.60
CA PRO A 682 27.19 -24.37 20.66
C PRO A 682 26.78 -25.85 20.90
N LEU A 683 27.76 -26.74 20.89
CA LEU A 683 27.58 -28.15 21.26
C LEU A 683 27.44 -28.31 22.78
N VAL A 684 26.61 -29.21 23.17
CA VAL A 684 26.59 -29.68 24.57
C VAL A 684 27.67 -30.75 24.69
N GLY A 685 28.71 -30.47 25.48
CA GLY A 685 29.80 -31.41 25.72
C GLY A 685 29.27 -32.79 26.12
N GLY A 686 29.81 -33.83 25.52
CA GLY A 686 29.53 -35.18 25.90
C GLY A 686 30.10 -35.48 27.29
N GLU A 687 29.26 -35.86 28.24
CA GLU A 687 29.63 -36.84 29.28
C GLU A 687 29.30 -38.20 28.80
#